data_7d01ff9e40a279214a8d83126c3b6f81
#
_entry.id   7d01ff9e40a279214a8d83126c3b6f81
#
_cell.length_a   1.000
_cell.length_b   1.000
_cell.length_c   1.000
_cell.angle_alpha   90.00
_cell.angle_beta   90.00
_cell.angle_gamma   90.00
#
_symmetry.space_group_name_H-M   'P 1'
#
loop_
_entity.id
_entity.type
_entity.pdbx_description
1 polymer ?
#
loop_
_entity_poly.entity_id
_entity_poly.type
_entity_poly.pdbx_seq_one_letter_code
_entity_poly.pdbx_strand_id
1 'polypeptide(L)'
;FEGIFDKTRFLDILKNFICFSKEIPNDKKILSAYHQYFAVKKALESTKKASGTDGKGGVFWHTQGSGKSLSMVFYAKQLQETLDSPTIVVITDRNDLDGQLFSQFSACTDYLRQTPVQAESREDLKKLIKNREVNGIIFTTMQKFEEYDEPLSNRRNIVVIADEAHRSQYGLEEKVSADGKISLGTARKVRDSLPNATYIGFTGTPVSLSDRNTREIFGSYIDIYDMTQSVQDKATVPIYYESRVISLKLNEKILSDIDEEYDRVAEEAEEYLVEKSKRELGQLESILGAPDTIASLCEDIISHYEKYRQYEQTGKAMIVAYSRPIAMKIYKKILEIRPLWNEKLGVVMTSDNNDPEEWREIIGNKKHKEMMAAKFKDNDNPLKIAIVVDMWLTGFDVPSLCTMYVYKPMSGHNLMQAIARVNRVYKDKQGGLIVDYVGIAGALKRAMKDYTSRDLNNYKNPDIAKTAYPKFLEKTEVCRDLFYGYDYSGFESGTDLDRARLISGGVNFLTPPSKEEEKKSFIKESLLLRHAMSLCQSLLTQSQRFEAAYFETVRTLLTRIEGKGKLSLKEINNRINELLKQSIKSEGVINLFSDVQEKYSLFDSAFLADIARMKEKNLAVEMLKKLLAEQVRVYSGTNVVKSEKFSKLLKDAMNSYINGMITNEQVIEELLKIAEDMAQAQKEGEKLGLTTEEMAFYDALTKPEAVRDFYENEELIKITKELTDLLRRNKTIDWQKKETARAGMRRLVKRLLKQHKYPPEGMEDAVTTVIAQCEMWTDNTAFDELK
;
A
#
# COMPACT_ATOMS: atom_id res chain seq x y z
N PHE A 1 31.59 4.10 23.33
CA PHE A 1 32.63 3.28 23.99
C PHE A 1 32.00 2.25 24.92
N GLU A 2 31.20 2.60 25.89
CA GLU A 2 30.53 1.66 26.82
C GLU A 2 29.70 0.59 26.13
N GLY A 3 29.07 0.91 24.97
CA GLY A 3 28.28 -0.02 24.20
C GLY A 3 29.06 -1.18 23.59
N ILE A 4 30.20 -0.90 22.93
CA ILE A 4 31.01 -1.92 22.22
C ILE A 4 32.01 -2.59 23.14
N PHE A 5 32.61 -1.84 24.04
CA PHE A 5 33.74 -2.31 24.86
C PHE A 5 33.33 -2.90 26.23
N ASP A 6 32.03 -3.13 26.49
CA ASP A 6 31.64 -4.08 27.52
C ASP A 6 32.28 -5.44 27.22
N LYS A 7 33.00 -6.02 28.19
CA LYS A 7 33.85 -7.23 27.98
C LYS A 7 33.03 -8.38 27.39
N THR A 8 31.84 -8.64 27.89
CA THR A 8 31.02 -9.75 27.43
C THR A 8 30.52 -9.50 26.02
N ARG A 9 30.03 -8.27 25.75
CA ARG A 9 29.54 -7.88 24.44
C ARG A 9 30.66 -7.82 23.40
N PHE A 10 31.81 -7.30 23.76
CA PHE A 10 32.98 -7.24 22.87
C PHE A 10 33.41 -8.62 22.41
N LEU A 11 33.50 -9.60 23.35
CA LEU A 11 33.83 -10.98 23.00
C LEU A 11 32.76 -11.64 22.16
N ASP A 12 31.49 -11.38 22.44
CA ASP A 12 30.34 -11.86 21.64
C ASP A 12 30.38 -11.28 20.21
N ILE A 13 30.68 -9.99 20.06
CA ILE A 13 30.83 -9.33 18.75
C ILE A 13 31.98 -9.97 17.98
N LEU A 14 33.16 -10.14 18.60
CA LEU A 14 34.29 -10.74 17.93
C LEU A 14 34.02 -12.18 17.47
N LYS A 15 33.31 -12.94 18.28
CA LYS A 15 32.98 -14.35 17.99
C LYS A 15 31.89 -14.48 16.96
N ASN A 16 30.81 -13.70 17.08
CA ASN A 16 29.51 -13.99 16.46
C ASN A 16 28.99 -12.92 15.49
N PHE A 17 29.64 -11.74 15.41
CA PHE A 17 29.12 -10.62 14.63
C PHE A 17 30.16 -9.98 13.69
N ILE A 18 31.20 -10.72 13.38
CA ILE A 18 32.17 -10.40 12.32
C ILE A 18 32.06 -11.48 11.25
N CYS A 19 31.75 -11.09 10.03
CA CYS A 19 31.64 -11.97 8.88
C CYS A 19 32.64 -11.54 7.79
N PHE A 20 33.28 -12.49 7.13
CA PHE A 20 34.03 -12.26 5.90
C PHE A 20 33.16 -12.73 4.75
N SER A 21 32.75 -11.81 3.89
CA SER A 21 31.95 -12.08 2.70
C SER A 21 32.84 -12.22 1.48
N LYS A 22 32.77 -13.33 0.79
CA LYS A 22 33.48 -13.61 -0.45
C LYS A 22 32.76 -12.95 -1.64
N GLU A 23 32.94 -11.66 -1.79
CA GLU A 23 32.45 -10.93 -2.96
C GLU A 23 33.56 -10.71 -3.97
N ILE A 24 33.34 -11.10 -5.22
CA ILE A 24 34.28 -10.84 -6.32
C ILE A 24 34.25 -9.35 -6.67
N PRO A 25 35.41 -8.62 -6.76
CA PRO A 25 36.76 -9.16 -6.80
C PRO A 25 37.48 -9.26 -5.45
N ASN A 26 36.94 -8.75 -4.35
CA ASN A 26 37.64 -8.71 -3.06
C ASN A 26 36.74 -9.15 -1.89
N ASP A 27 37.32 -9.89 -0.97
CA ASP A 27 36.72 -10.25 0.30
C ASP A 27 36.42 -9.00 1.14
N LYS A 28 35.21 -8.93 1.70
CA LYS A 28 34.82 -7.84 2.59
C LYS A 28 34.70 -8.32 4.02
N LYS A 29 35.35 -7.64 4.93
CA LYS A 29 35.15 -7.82 6.37
C LYS A 29 33.94 -6.98 6.80
N ILE A 30 32.92 -7.62 7.35
CA ILE A 30 31.68 -7.03 7.77
C ILE A 30 31.55 -7.14 9.28
N LEU A 31 31.40 -6.00 9.95
CA LEU A 31 31.02 -5.90 11.36
C LEU A 31 29.53 -5.54 11.45
N SER A 32 28.79 -6.22 12.32
CA SER A 32 27.38 -5.87 12.54
C SER A 32 27.23 -4.45 13.09
N ALA A 33 26.20 -3.76 12.64
CA ALA A 33 25.76 -2.53 13.29
C ALA A 33 25.09 -2.85 14.64
N TYR A 34 25.00 -1.86 15.54
CA TYR A 34 24.44 -2.07 16.88
C TYR A 34 22.99 -2.58 16.84
N HIS A 35 22.16 -2.03 15.95
CA HIS A 35 20.77 -2.46 15.79
C HIS A 35 20.67 -3.92 15.33
N GLN A 36 21.56 -4.38 14.47
CA GLN A 36 21.63 -5.79 14.06
C GLN A 36 22.02 -6.69 15.22
N TYR A 37 23.02 -6.29 16.02
CA TYR A 37 23.45 -7.02 17.19
C TYR A 37 22.30 -7.27 18.17
N PHE A 38 21.64 -6.20 18.63
CA PHE A 38 20.57 -6.33 19.62
C PHE A 38 19.34 -7.05 19.08
N ALA A 39 18.97 -6.79 17.84
CA ALA A 39 17.81 -7.43 17.23
C ALA A 39 18.05 -8.95 17.02
N VAL A 40 19.24 -9.35 16.59
CA VAL A 40 19.57 -10.78 16.45
C VAL A 40 19.56 -11.47 17.82
N LYS A 41 20.11 -10.86 18.87
CA LYS A 41 20.06 -11.43 20.23
C LYS A 41 18.62 -11.64 20.70
N LYS A 42 17.76 -10.64 20.54
CA LYS A 42 16.32 -10.77 20.86
C LYS A 42 15.64 -11.85 20.03
N ALA A 43 15.97 -11.96 18.73
CA ALA A 43 15.41 -12.97 17.85
C ALA A 43 15.79 -14.39 18.29
N LEU A 44 17.05 -14.60 18.72
CA LEU A 44 17.52 -15.89 19.24
C LEU A 44 16.76 -16.29 20.51
N GLU A 45 16.60 -15.36 21.46
CA GLU A 45 15.84 -15.59 22.70
C GLU A 45 14.37 -15.94 22.40
N SER A 46 13.74 -15.18 21.53
CA SER A 46 12.35 -15.41 21.12
C SER A 46 12.19 -16.78 20.44
N THR A 47 13.08 -17.12 19.52
CA THR A 47 13.05 -18.41 18.81
C THR A 47 13.29 -19.58 19.75
N LYS A 48 14.24 -19.46 20.67
CA LYS A 48 14.50 -20.49 21.72
C LYS A 48 13.26 -20.74 22.57
N LYS A 49 12.53 -19.68 22.97
CA LYS A 49 11.26 -19.83 23.70
C LYS A 49 10.18 -20.47 22.85
N ALA A 50 10.01 -19.99 21.60
CA ALA A 50 8.99 -20.45 20.67
C ALA A 50 9.15 -21.91 20.28
N SER A 51 10.40 -22.43 20.14
CA SER A 51 10.67 -23.83 19.78
C SER A 51 10.16 -24.81 20.83
N GLY A 52 10.03 -24.39 22.08
CA GLY A 52 9.45 -25.18 23.18
C GLY A 52 7.95 -24.97 23.38
N THR A 53 7.32 -24.01 22.69
CA THR A 53 5.92 -23.62 22.91
C THR A 53 5.09 -23.74 21.63
N ASP A 54 4.70 -22.61 21.04
CA ASP A 54 3.73 -22.49 19.94
C ASP A 54 4.36 -22.33 18.55
N GLY A 55 5.68 -22.35 18.47
CA GLY A 55 6.43 -22.18 17.22
C GLY A 55 6.35 -20.76 16.61
N LYS A 56 5.91 -19.75 17.37
CA LYS A 56 5.80 -18.36 16.91
C LYS A 56 7.03 -17.56 17.37
N GLY A 57 8.08 -17.52 16.53
CA GLY A 57 9.34 -16.87 16.82
C GLY A 57 9.29 -15.35 16.84
N GLY A 58 8.27 -14.74 16.22
CA GLY A 58 8.03 -13.30 16.17
C GLY A 58 8.36 -12.63 14.84
N VAL A 59 8.21 -11.30 14.78
CA VAL A 59 8.48 -10.49 13.60
C VAL A 59 9.66 -9.55 13.85
N PHE A 60 10.66 -9.64 12.98
CA PHE A 60 11.84 -8.78 12.93
C PHE A 60 11.60 -7.67 11.91
N TRP A 61 11.24 -6.48 12.38
CA TRP A 61 10.99 -5.36 11.50
C TRP A 61 12.13 -4.35 11.53
N HIS A 62 12.89 -4.30 10.45
CA HIS A 62 13.90 -3.30 10.20
C HIS A 62 13.66 -2.67 8.83
N THR A 63 13.72 -1.33 8.75
CA THR A 63 13.49 -0.62 7.50
C THR A 63 14.38 -1.11 6.36
N GLN A 64 13.93 -0.95 5.12
CA GLN A 64 14.75 -1.33 3.97
C GLN A 64 16.05 -0.52 3.94
N GLY A 65 17.16 -1.19 3.65
CA GLY A 65 18.48 -0.55 3.67
C GLY A 65 19.26 -0.71 4.97
N SER A 66 18.62 -1.15 6.04
CA SER A 66 19.26 -1.38 7.35
C SER A 66 20.15 -2.63 7.46
N GLY A 67 20.29 -3.41 6.37
CA GLY A 67 21.11 -4.63 6.36
C GLY A 67 20.41 -5.89 6.87
N LYS A 68 19.09 -6.04 6.70
CA LYS A 68 18.31 -7.23 7.10
C LYS A 68 18.91 -8.57 6.64
N SER A 69 19.38 -8.65 5.39
CA SER A 69 19.99 -9.88 4.86
C SER A 69 21.21 -10.33 5.66
N LEU A 70 22.05 -9.39 6.11
CA LEU A 70 23.15 -9.67 7.00
C LEU A 70 22.69 -10.04 8.40
N SER A 71 21.62 -9.41 8.91
CA SER A 71 21.01 -9.83 10.19
C SER A 71 20.53 -11.27 10.13
N MET A 72 19.93 -11.70 9.00
CA MET A 72 19.56 -13.11 8.79
C MET A 72 20.76 -14.04 8.78
N VAL A 73 21.90 -13.64 8.18
CA VAL A 73 23.15 -14.43 8.19
C VAL A 73 23.69 -14.57 9.62
N PHE A 74 23.76 -13.46 10.38
CA PHE A 74 24.19 -13.50 11.78
C PHE A 74 23.24 -14.35 12.64
N TYR A 75 21.95 -14.24 12.42
CA TYR A 75 20.94 -15.01 13.11
C TYR A 75 21.05 -16.51 12.77
N ALA A 76 21.13 -16.87 11.50
CA ALA A 76 21.26 -18.27 11.06
C ALA A 76 22.50 -18.96 11.63
N LYS A 77 23.65 -18.24 11.68
CA LYS A 77 24.86 -18.77 12.29
C LYS A 77 24.69 -19.09 13.78
N GLN A 78 24.10 -18.17 14.53
CA GLN A 78 23.95 -18.32 15.97
C GLN A 78 22.82 -19.31 16.35
N LEU A 79 21.82 -19.50 15.50
CA LEU A 79 20.82 -20.56 15.68
C LEU A 79 21.43 -21.96 15.79
N GLN A 80 22.50 -22.23 15.05
CA GLN A 80 23.20 -23.53 15.08
C GLN A 80 23.73 -23.87 16.47
N GLU A 81 24.21 -22.85 17.20
CA GLU A 81 24.71 -23.00 18.57
C GLU A 81 23.56 -22.96 19.60
N THR A 82 22.46 -22.26 19.31
CA THR A 82 21.38 -22.01 20.25
C THR A 82 20.35 -23.15 20.32
N LEU A 83 20.08 -23.80 19.18
CA LEU A 83 19.03 -24.81 19.01
C LEU A 83 19.57 -26.18 18.55
N ASP A 84 20.81 -26.48 18.89
CA ASP A 84 21.40 -27.77 18.60
C ASP A 84 21.33 -28.18 17.11
N SER A 85 21.89 -27.29 16.27
CA SER A 85 22.02 -27.50 14.82
C SER A 85 20.69 -27.71 14.09
N PRO A 86 19.74 -26.75 14.16
CA PRO A 86 18.46 -26.85 13.49
C PRO A 86 18.59 -26.85 11.97
N THR A 87 17.65 -27.45 11.28
CA THR A 87 17.46 -27.20 9.84
C THR A 87 16.81 -25.84 9.66
N ILE A 88 17.45 -24.94 8.91
CA ILE A 88 16.94 -23.61 8.61
C ILE A 88 16.32 -23.60 7.22
N VAL A 89 15.04 -23.25 7.12
CA VAL A 89 14.33 -23.12 5.84
C VAL A 89 14.08 -21.63 5.61
N VAL A 90 14.74 -21.04 4.61
CA VAL A 90 14.57 -19.65 4.24
C VAL A 90 13.55 -19.56 3.11
N ILE A 91 12.40 -18.94 3.39
CA ILE A 91 11.33 -18.73 2.41
C ILE A 91 11.42 -17.32 1.86
N THR A 92 11.54 -17.20 0.54
CA THR A 92 11.53 -15.95 -0.20
C THR A 92 10.27 -15.82 -1.05
N ASP A 93 9.92 -14.60 -1.47
CA ASP A 93 8.64 -14.32 -2.14
C ASP A 93 8.62 -14.74 -3.62
N ARG A 94 9.70 -14.49 -4.35
CA ARG A 94 9.77 -14.74 -5.80
C ARG A 94 11.13 -15.26 -6.22
N ASN A 95 11.15 -16.04 -7.32
CA ASN A 95 12.36 -16.57 -7.91
C ASN A 95 13.43 -15.52 -8.26
N ASP A 96 13.04 -14.28 -8.55
CA ASP A 96 13.97 -13.19 -8.91
C ASP A 96 14.66 -12.57 -7.69
N LEU A 97 14.07 -12.66 -6.49
CA LEU A 97 14.65 -12.22 -5.22
C LEU A 97 15.46 -13.33 -4.52
N ASP A 98 15.19 -14.58 -4.84
CA ASP A 98 15.94 -15.76 -4.38
C ASP A 98 17.44 -15.58 -4.61
N GLY A 99 17.83 -15.04 -5.77
CA GLY A 99 19.22 -14.88 -6.15
C GLY A 99 20.00 -13.94 -5.22
N GLN A 100 19.42 -12.82 -4.75
CA GLN A 100 20.16 -11.83 -3.97
C GLN A 100 20.39 -12.28 -2.52
N LEU A 101 19.36 -12.76 -1.83
CA LEU A 101 19.48 -13.24 -0.45
C LEU A 101 20.32 -14.53 -0.42
N PHE A 102 20.06 -15.45 -1.35
CA PHE A 102 20.85 -16.68 -1.52
C PHE A 102 22.32 -16.37 -1.80
N SER A 103 22.63 -15.42 -2.69
CA SER A 103 24.00 -14.99 -2.99
C SER A 103 24.69 -14.41 -1.76
N GLN A 104 23.96 -13.63 -0.92
CA GLN A 104 24.50 -13.08 0.32
C GLN A 104 24.87 -14.19 1.31
N PHE A 105 24.01 -15.21 1.47
CA PHE A 105 24.30 -16.36 2.31
C PHE A 105 25.46 -17.19 1.75
N SER A 106 25.52 -17.39 0.43
CA SER A 106 26.58 -18.12 -0.26
C SER A 106 27.93 -17.43 -0.13
N ALA A 107 27.93 -16.09 -0.19
CA ALA A 107 29.15 -15.30 0.03
C ALA A 107 29.68 -15.41 1.48
N CYS A 108 28.84 -15.79 2.44
CA CYS A 108 29.16 -15.93 3.86
C CYS A 108 29.34 -17.41 4.29
N THR A 109 29.58 -18.33 3.37
CA THR A 109 29.66 -19.79 3.63
C THR A 109 30.68 -20.14 4.72
N ASP A 110 31.85 -19.52 4.73
CA ASP A 110 32.90 -19.77 5.74
C ASP A 110 32.44 -19.35 7.14
N TYR A 111 31.72 -18.26 7.24
CA TYR A 111 31.16 -17.81 8.51
C TYR A 111 30.02 -18.73 8.97
N LEU A 112 29.12 -19.12 8.05
CA LEU A 112 28.00 -20.02 8.33
C LEU A 112 28.49 -21.46 8.61
N ARG A 113 29.68 -21.82 8.16
CA ARG A 113 30.21 -23.21 8.17
C ARG A 113 29.29 -24.22 7.51
N GLN A 114 28.52 -23.77 6.55
CA GLN A 114 27.56 -24.53 5.76
C GLN A 114 27.37 -23.89 4.39
N THR A 115 27.15 -24.74 3.39
CA THR A 115 26.77 -24.29 2.06
C THR A 115 25.24 -24.26 1.98
N PRO A 116 24.63 -23.08 1.77
CA PRO A 116 23.21 -22.97 1.51
C PRO A 116 22.83 -23.75 0.25
N VAL A 117 21.67 -24.38 0.26
CA VAL A 117 21.15 -25.15 -0.88
C VAL A 117 19.81 -24.54 -1.29
N GLN A 118 19.60 -24.35 -2.59
CA GLN A 118 18.32 -23.88 -3.12
C GLN A 118 17.51 -25.06 -3.66
N ALA A 119 16.28 -25.20 -3.20
CA ALA A 119 15.36 -26.18 -3.76
C ALA A 119 14.93 -25.77 -5.17
N GLU A 120 15.15 -26.59 -6.18
CA GLU A 120 14.85 -26.28 -7.57
C GLU A 120 13.36 -26.57 -7.91
N SER A 121 12.83 -27.64 -7.33
CA SER A 121 11.44 -28.09 -7.54
C SER A 121 10.77 -28.46 -6.21
N ARG A 122 9.47 -28.80 -6.28
CA ARG A 122 8.70 -29.31 -5.14
C ARG A 122 9.21 -30.65 -4.63
N GLU A 123 9.56 -31.55 -5.55
CA GLU A 123 10.15 -32.86 -5.23
C GLU A 123 11.52 -32.72 -4.59
N ASP A 124 12.30 -31.76 -5.05
CA ASP A 124 13.60 -31.48 -4.48
C ASP A 124 13.50 -30.93 -3.05
N LEU A 125 12.56 -29.99 -2.80
CA LEU A 125 12.26 -29.50 -1.44
C LEU A 125 11.88 -30.65 -0.51
N LYS A 126 11.02 -31.56 -0.98
CA LYS A 126 10.61 -32.76 -0.21
C LYS A 126 11.81 -33.64 0.15
N LYS A 127 12.70 -33.90 -0.81
CA LYS A 127 13.94 -34.68 -0.58
C LYS A 127 14.88 -33.99 0.41
N LEU A 128 15.10 -32.67 0.24
CA LEU A 128 15.99 -31.88 1.09
C LEU A 128 15.52 -31.85 2.55
N ILE A 129 14.21 -31.81 2.80
CA ILE A 129 13.66 -31.80 4.16
C ILE A 129 13.63 -33.20 4.76
N LYS A 130 13.15 -34.22 4.01
CA LYS A 130 13.01 -35.60 4.52
C LYS A 130 14.33 -36.29 4.76
N ASN A 131 15.34 -36.05 3.91
CA ASN A 131 16.64 -36.72 4.02
C ASN A 131 17.61 -36.05 5.00
N ARG A 132 17.20 -34.97 5.66
CA ARG A 132 18.02 -34.30 6.67
C ARG A 132 17.45 -34.51 8.06
N GLU A 133 18.26 -35.06 8.94
CA GLU A 133 17.87 -35.21 10.35
C GLU A 133 18.22 -33.97 11.17
N VAL A 134 19.34 -33.34 10.85
CA VAL A 134 19.87 -32.15 11.54
C VAL A 134 20.60 -31.25 10.57
N ASN A 135 20.73 -29.97 10.96
CA ASN A 135 21.52 -28.97 10.27
C ASN A 135 21.06 -28.67 8.83
N GLY A 136 21.65 -27.67 8.21
CA GLY A 136 21.42 -27.26 6.81
C GLY A 136 20.63 -26.00 6.66
N ILE A 137 20.92 -25.26 5.60
CA ILE A 137 20.22 -24.04 5.19
C ILE A 137 19.63 -24.30 3.82
N ILE A 138 18.28 -24.32 3.74
CA ILE A 138 17.52 -24.61 2.54
C ILE A 138 16.76 -23.36 2.13
N PHE A 139 17.00 -22.86 0.93
CA PHE A 139 16.25 -21.77 0.30
C PHE A 139 15.11 -22.32 -0.55
N THR A 140 13.96 -21.71 -0.43
CA THR A 140 12.77 -22.10 -1.18
C THR A 140 11.79 -20.94 -1.34
N THR A 141 10.79 -21.12 -2.19
CA THR A 141 9.64 -20.21 -2.28
C THR A 141 8.38 -20.88 -1.74
N MET A 142 7.40 -20.06 -1.31
CA MET A 142 6.13 -20.60 -0.79
C MET A 142 5.40 -21.48 -1.79
N GLN A 143 5.51 -21.19 -3.07
CA GLN A 143 4.84 -21.92 -4.15
C GLN A 143 5.35 -23.34 -4.33
N LYS A 144 6.50 -23.68 -3.72
CA LYS A 144 7.04 -25.06 -3.73
C LYS A 144 6.48 -25.95 -2.64
N PHE A 145 5.69 -25.39 -1.70
CA PHE A 145 4.91 -26.20 -0.75
C PHE A 145 3.57 -26.59 -1.39
N GLU A 146 3.24 -27.86 -1.29
CA GLU A 146 1.99 -28.48 -1.76
C GLU A 146 1.09 -28.89 -0.59
N GLU A 147 -0.10 -29.31 -0.93
CA GLU A 147 -0.91 -30.10 -0.02
C GLU A 147 -0.34 -31.53 0.00
N TYR A 148 0.08 -31.97 1.15
CA TYR A 148 0.58 -33.32 1.37
C TYR A 148 -0.37 -34.07 2.28
N ASP A 149 -0.59 -35.36 2.00
CA ASP A 149 -1.38 -36.23 2.87
C ASP A 149 -0.74 -36.36 4.26
N GLU A 150 0.59 -36.28 4.34
CA GLU A 150 1.37 -36.26 5.56
C GLU A 150 2.34 -35.09 5.60
N PRO A 151 2.66 -34.53 6.79
CA PRO A 151 3.66 -33.50 6.95
C PRO A 151 5.02 -33.91 6.36
N LEU A 152 5.73 -32.94 5.75
CA LEU A 152 7.10 -33.18 5.28
C LEU A 152 8.05 -33.56 6.42
N SER A 153 7.82 -32.96 7.60
CA SER A 153 8.55 -33.29 8.81
C SER A 153 7.80 -32.87 10.06
N ASN A 154 7.78 -33.75 11.07
CA ASN A 154 7.25 -33.46 12.41
C ASN A 154 8.32 -32.99 13.39
N ARG A 155 9.54 -32.71 12.92
CA ARG A 155 10.64 -32.30 13.78
C ARG A 155 10.41 -30.89 14.34
N ARG A 156 10.81 -30.68 15.60
CA ARG A 156 10.80 -29.36 16.27
C ARG A 156 12.06 -28.55 16.02
N ASN A 157 13.17 -29.19 15.63
CA ASN A 157 14.44 -28.52 15.33
C ASN A 157 14.50 -27.98 13.88
N ILE A 158 13.38 -27.45 13.38
CA ILE A 158 13.28 -26.73 12.11
C ILE A 158 12.91 -25.28 12.41
N VAL A 159 13.69 -24.35 11.86
CA VAL A 159 13.38 -22.91 11.92
C VAL A 159 13.07 -22.39 10.52
N VAL A 160 11.89 -21.85 10.33
CA VAL A 160 11.46 -21.23 9.09
C VAL A 160 11.66 -19.72 9.19
N ILE A 161 12.54 -19.19 8.37
CA ILE A 161 12.79 -17.75 8.21
C ILE A 161 12.02 -17.28 6.98
N ALA A 162 11.01 -16.44 7.15
CA ALA A 162 10.25 -15.86 6.05
C ALA A 162 10.74 -14.42 5.78
N ASP A 163 11.28 -14.18 4.58
CA ASP A 163 11.59 -12.84 4.12
C ASP A 163 10.33 -12.15 3.61
N GLU A 164 10.28 -10.83 3.73
CA GLU A 164 9.13 -9.99 3.38
C GLU A 164 7.79 -10.53 3.95
N ALA A 165 7.83 -10.89 5.25
CA ALA A 165 6.75 -11.57 5.98
C ALA A 165 5.38 -10.86 5.95
N HIS A 166 5.35 -9.60 5.54
CA HIS A 166 4.14 -8.77 5.43
C HIS A 166 3.29 -9.05 4.19
N ARG A 167 3.77 -9.79 3.21
CA ARG A 167 3.04 -9.97 1.94
C ARG A 167 1.81 -10.85 2.13
N SER A 168 0.72 -10.45 1.47
CA SER A 168 -0.61 -11.10 1.51
C SER A 168 -0.65 -12.56 1.04
N GLN A 169 0.46 -13.10 0.57
CA GLN A 169 0.60 -14.52 0.19
C GLN A 169 0.51 -15.47 1.39
N TYR A 170 0.61 -14.94 2.61
CA TYR A 170 0.45 -15.69 3.86
C TYR A 170 -1.04 -15.87 4.25
N GLY A 171 -1.91 -16.15 3.26
CA GLY A 171 -3.33 -16.47 3.52
C GLY A 171 -3.49 -17.83 4.19
N LEU A 172 -4.33 -17.87 5.23
CA LEU A 172 -4.79 -19.11 5.88
C LEU A 172 -6.13 -19.59 5.29
N GLU A 173 -6.58 -18.98 4.20
CA GLU A 173 -7.90 -19.20 3.61
C GLU A 173 -8.03 -20.58 2.95
N GLU A 174 -9.21 -21.17 3.10
CA GLU A 174 -9.65 -22.32 2.34
C GLU A 174 -10.57 -21.83 1.22
N LYS A 175 -10.28 -22.20 -0.02
CA LYS A 175 -11.10 -21.88 -1.18
C LYS A 175 -11.59 -23.18 -1.80
N VAL A 176 -12.87 -23.25 -2.09
CA VAL A 176 -13.45 -24.38 -2.81
C VAL A 176 -13.84 -23.89 -4.21
N SER A 177 -13.40 -24.57 -5.24
CA SER A 177 -13.77 -24.28 -6.63
C SER A 177 -15.14 -24.89 -7.00
N ALA A 178 -15.71 -24.44 -8.11
CA ALA A 178 -17.01 -24.91 -8.57
C ALA A 178 -17.09 -26.42 -8.88
N ASP A 179 -15.95 -27.01 -9.16
CA ASP A 179 -15.77 -28.46 -9.36
C ASP A 179 -15.53 -29.23 -8.04
N GLY A 180 -15.72 -28.57 -6.90
CA GLY A 180 -15.62 -29.15 -5.57
C GLY A 180 -14.20 -29.30 -5.02
N LYS A 181 -13.17 -28.92 -5.80
CA LYS A 181 -11.78 -29.00 -5.35
C LYS A 181 -11.46 -27.96 -4.29
N ILE A 182 -10.81 -28.42 -3.23
CA ILE A 182 -10.33 -27.55 -2.15
C ILE A 182 -8.96 -27.00 -2.52
N SER A 183 -8.73 -25.73 -2.31
CA SER A 183 -7.43 -25.08 -2.42
C SER A 183 -7.13 -24.35 -1.11
N LEU A 184 -6.07 -24.77 -0.43
CA LEU A 184 -5.61 -24.15 0.80
C LEU A 184 -4.72 -22.93 0.51
N GLY A 185 -4.80 -21.91 1.35
CA GLY A 185 -3.90 -20.78 1.31
C GLY A 185 -2.44 -21.19 1.50
N THR A 186 -1.53 -20.49 0.86
CA THR A 186 -0.11 -20.90 0.78
C THR A 186 0.57 -20.98 2.15
N ALA A 187 0.24 -20.05 3.07
CA ALA A 187 0.77 -20.12 4.44
C ALA A 187 0.26 -21.35 5.21
N ARG A 188 -0.98 -21.76 4.95
CA ARG A 188 -1.54 -22.95 5.54
C ARG A 188 -0.77 -24.19 5.06
N LYS A 189 -0.48 -24.30 3.77
CA LYS A 189 0.31 -25.39 3.20
C LYS A 189 1.71 -25.51 3.83
N VAL A 190 2.37 -24.35 4.05
CA VAL A 190 3.67 -24.34 4.73
C VAL A 190 3.56 -24.83 6.18
N ARG A 191 2.55 -24.37 6.91
CA ARG A 191 2.31 -24.77 8.30
C ARG A 191 1.96 -26.27 8.41
N ASP A 192 1.09 -26.74 7.56
CA ASP A 192 0.67 -28.15 7.56
C ASP A 192 1.82 -29.08 7.14
N SER A 193 2.73 -28.60 6.28
CA SER A 193 3.94 -29.34 5.89
C SER A 193 4.98 -29.42 7.01
N LEU A 194 5.07 -28.42 7.89
CA LEU A 194 6.04 -28.33 8.98
C LEU A 194 5.36 -27.88 10.29
N PRO A 195 4.43 -28.69 10.85
CA PRO A 195 3.54 -28.25 11.92
C PRO A 195 4.24 -27.90 13.23
N ASN A 196 5.39 -28.49 13.49
CA ASN A 196 6.16 -28.29 14.72
C ASN A 196 7.36 -27.35 14.56
N ALA A 197 7.57 -26.76 13.37
CA ALA A 197 8.64 -25.84 13.13
C ALA A 197 8.42 -24.48 13.84
N THR A 198 9.52 -23.77 14.11
CA THR A 198 9.46 -22.40 14.62
C THR A 198 9.51 -21.42 13.45
N TYR A 199 8.60 -20.45 13.40
CA TYR A 199 8.43 -19.49 12.32
C TYR A 199 8.82 -18.10 12.80
N ILE A 200 9.73 -17.46 12.08
CA ILE A 200 10.16 -16.06 12.29
C ILE A 200 10.01 -15.28 10.99
N GLY A 201 9.39 -14.10 11.07
CA GLY A 201 9.21 -13.22 9.93
C GLY A 201 10.21 -12.07 9.93
N PHE A 202 10.86 -11.82 8.79
CA PHE A 202 11.67 -10.62 8.54
C PHE A 202 10.94 -9.73 7.57
N THR A 203 10.90 -8.42 7.86
CA THR A 203 10.20 -7.45 6.99
C THR A 203 10.88 -6.10 7.01
N GLY A 204 10.86 -5.40 5.87
CA GLY A 204 11.29 -4.00 5.73
C GLY A 204 10.21 -2.99 6.06
N THR A 205 9.02 -3.47 6.30
CA THR A 205 7.82 -2.65 6.36
C THR A 205 6.97 -3.06 7.56
N PRO A 206 6.29 -2.12 8.24
CA PRO A 206 5.42 -2.48 9.35
C PRO A 206 4.28 -3.35 8.85
N VAL A 207 3.94 -4.31 9.64
CA VAL A 207 2.70 -5.06 9.47
C VAL A 207 1.56 -4.12 9.83
N SER A 208 0.77 -3.69 8.86
CA SER A 208 -0.36 -2.81 9.11
C SER A 208 -1.38 -3.48 10.04
N LEU A 209 -2.23 -2.68 10.69
CA LEU A 209 -3.31 -3.21 11.54
C LEU A 209 -4.29 -4.11 10.76
N SER A 210 -4.34 -3.95 9.43
CA SER A 210 -5.14 -4.78 8.53
C SER A 210 -4.46 -6.10 8.17
N ASP A 211 -3.12 -6.23 8.36
CA ASP A 211 -2.39 -7.47 8.07
C ASP A 211 -2.16 -8.28 9.36
N ARG A 212 -3.26 -8.82 9.89
CA ARG A 212 -3.27 -9.65 11.10
C ARG A 212 -2.67 -11.02 10.87
N ASN A 213 -2.76 -11.52 9.67
CA ASN A 213 -2.27 -12.85 9.32
C ASN A 213 -0.79 -13.02 9.68
N THR A 214 0.03 -11.97 9.49
CA THR A 214 1.46 -12.02 9.82
C THR A 214 1.71 -12.22 11.31
N ARG A 215 0.98 -11.51 12.19
CA ARG A 215 1.11 -11.70 13.65
C ARG A 215 0.56 -13.03 14.12
N GLU A 216 -0.45 -13.55 13.47
CA GLU A 216 -1.02 -14.86 13.79
C GLU A 216 -0.06 -15.99 13.41
N ILE A 217 0.69 -15.82 12.35
CA ILE A 217 1.66 -16.83 11.87
C ILE A 217 2.96 -16.74 12.67
N PHE A 218 3.51 -15.56 12.83
CA PHE A 218 4.85 -15.36 13.37
C PHE A 218 4.88 -14.91 14.82
N GLY A 219 3.82 -14.29 15.35
CA GLY A 219 3.79 -13.72 16.70
C GLY A 219 4.03 -12.20 16.71
N SER A 220 4.38 -11.67 17.90
CA SER A 220 4.61 -10.24 18.13
C SER A 220 5.93 -9.74 17.53
N TYR A 221 6.10 -8.42 17.44
CA TYR A 221 7.38 -7.83 17.07
C TYR A 221 8.48 -8.17 18.07
N ILE A 222 9.64 -8.59 17.56
CA ILE A 222 10.86 -8.85 18.32
C ILE A 222 11.66 -7.57 18.49
N ASP A 223 11.84 -6.88 17.36
CA ASP A 223 12.62 -5.64 17.29
C ASP A 223 12.11 -4.75 16.18
N ILE A 224 12.24 -3.43 16.39
CA ILE A 224 11.80 -2.40 15.44
C ILE A 224 12.95 -1.43 15.23
N TYR A 225 13.38 -1.31 13.97
CA TYR A 225 14.33 -0.30 13.52
C TYR A 225 13.71 0.47 12.37
N ASP A 226 13.09 1.60 12.71
CA ASP A 226 12.30 2.40 11.79
C ASP A 226 13.15 3.30 10.87
N MET A 227 12.50 3.98 9.94
CA MET A 227 13.16 4.85 8.98
C MET A 227 13.79 6.08 9.66
N THR A 228 13.15 6.66 10.68
CA THR A 228 13.64 7.83 11.39
C THR A 228 14.96 7.51 12.09
N GLN A 229 15.00 6.40 12.81
CA GLN A 229 16.22 5.96 13.46
C GLN A 229 17.33 5.62 12.46
N SER A 230 16.94 5.01 11.34
CA SER A 230 17.89 4.66 10.27
C SER A 230 18.54 5.89 9.63
N VAL A 231 17.79 6.99 9.46
CA VAL A 231 18.34 8.27 8.98
C VAL A 231 19.22 8.94 10.03
N GLN A 232 18.80 8.96 11.31
CA GLN A 232 19.61 9.49 12.42
C GLN A 232 20.94 8.77 12.55
N ASP A 233 20.94 7.45 12.37
CA ASP A 233 22.14 6.60 12.41
C ASP A 233 22.94 6.64 11.12
N LYS A 234 22.51 7.40 10.10
CA LYS A 234 23.11 7.46 8.76
C LYS A 234 23.20 6.11 8.06
N ALA A 235 22.34 5.18 8.41
CA ALA A 235 22.18 3.90 7.71
C ALA A 235 21.36 4.05 6.42
N THR A 236 20.51 5.10 6.34
CA THR A 236 19.82 5.54 5.14
C THR A 236 19.93 7.07 5.00
N VAL A 237 19.58 7.61 3.82
CA VAL A 237 19.52 9.06 3.59
C VAL A 237 18.10 9.59 3.66
N PRO A 238 17.89 10.89 3.94
CA PRO A 238 16.57 11.53 3.89
C PRO A 238 15.92 11.42 2.51
N ILE A 239 14.60 11.55 2.50
CA ILE A 239 13.81 11.57 1.27
C ILE A 239 13.21 12.97 1.12
N TYR A 240 13.48 13.58 -0.03
CA TYR A 240 12.87 14.83 -0.45
C TYR A 240 11.72 14.55 -1.39
N TYR A 241 10.70 15.40 -1.36
CA TYR A 241 9.51 15.23 -2.15
C TYR A 241 9.17 16.51 -2.91
N GLU A 242 8.93 16.37 -4.21
CA GLU A 242 8.49 17.44 -5.09
C GLU A 242 7.19 17.01 -5.78
N SER A 243 6.12 17.81 -5.62
CA SER A 243 4.85 17.56 -6.29
C SER A 243 4.74 18.38 -7.56
N ARG A 244 4.44 17.71 -8.67
CA ARG A 244 4.22 18.31 -9.99
C ARG A 244 2.87 17.86 -10.53
N VAL A 245 2.03 18.81 -10.96
CA VAL A 245 0.67 18.51 -11.42
C VAL A 245 0.55 18.82 -12.90
N ILE A 246 -0.09 17.92 -13.63
CA ILE A 246 -0.42 18.09 -15.05
C ILE A 246 -1.76 18.80 -15.15
N SER A 247 -1.81 19.95 -15.84
CA SER A 247 -3.04 20.67 -16.15
C SER A 247 -3.75 20.01 -17.35
N LEU A 248 -5.06 19.75 -17.22
CA LEU A 248 -5.83 18.98 -18.18
C LEU A 248 -7.04 19.77 -18.70
N LYS A 249 -7.35 19.62 -19.99
CA LYS A 249 -8.61 20.06 -20.62
C LYS A 249 -9.31 18.90 -21.32
N LEU A 250 -10.63 18.99 -21.43
CA LEU A 250 -11.48 17.96 -22.05
C LEU A 250 -11.92 18.36 -23.45
N ASN A 251 -11.99 17.39 -24.37
CA ASN A 251 -12.49 17.58 -25.73
C ASN A 251 -13.98 17.20 -25.79
N GLU A 252 -14.86 18.19 -25.88
CA GLU A 252 -16.33 18.02 -25.83
C GLU A 252 -16.90 17.07 -26.92
N LYS A 253 -16.33 17.08 -28.13
CA LYS A 253 -16.85 16.24 -29.21
C LYS A 253 -16.66 14.75 -28.94
N ILE A 254 -15.49 14.38 -28.40
CA ILE A 254 -15.18 12.97 -28.12
C ILE A 254 -15.93 12.48 -26.87
N LEU A 255 -16.26 13.39 -25.94
CA LEU A 255 -17.09 13.05 -24.78
C LEU A 255 -18.51 12.64 -25.19
N SER A 256 -19.09 13.31 -26.22
CA SER A 256 -20.37 12.91 -26.82
C SER A 256 -20.31 11.50 -27.40
N ASP A 257 -19.22 11.17 -28.09
CA ASP A 257 -19.03 9.83 -28.66
C ASP A 257 -18.96 8.74 -27.56
N ILE A 258 -18.44 9.09 -26.37
CA ILE A 258 -18.37 8.17 -25.21
C ILE A 258 -19.77 7.90 -24.63
N ASP A 259 -20.60 8.92 -24.48
CA ASP A 259 -21.96 8.74 -23.98
C ASP A 259 -22.83 7.94 -24.96
N GLU A 260 -22.71 8.21 -26.27
CA GLU A 260 -23.38 7.41 -27.30
C GLU A 260 -22.94 5.94 -27.29
N GLU A 261 -21.66 5.68 -27.00
CA GLU A 261 -21.16 4.30 -26.90
C GLU A 261 -21.65 3.63 -25.60
N TYR A 262 -21.78 4.36 -24.51
CA TYR A 262 -22.40 3.83 -23.31
C TYR A 262 -23.89 3.50 -23.50
N ASP A 263 -24.62 4.29 -24.25
CA ASP A 263 -26.01 4.02 -24.59
C ASP A 263 -26.14 2.75 -25.44
N ARG A 264 -25.26 2.56 -26.43
CA ARG A 264 -25.20 1.31 -27.21
C ARG A 264 -24.82 0.10 -26.35
N VAL A 265 -23.85 0.26 -25.46
CA VAL A 265 -23.42 -0.80 -24.55
C VAL A 265 -24.55 -1.16 -23.56
N ALA A 266 -25.36 -0.18 -23.14
CA ALA A 266 -26.50 -0.43 -22.25
C ALA A 266 -27.59 -1.31 -22.87
N GLU A 267 -27.71 -1.33 -24.21
CA GLU A 267 -28.60 -2.25 -24.91
C GLU A 267 -28.05 -3.70 -24.92
N GLU A 268 -26.71 -3.87 -24.88
CA GLU A 268 -26.00 -5.15 -25.02
C GLU A 268 -25.46 -5.72 -23.70
N ALA A 269 -25.47 -4.94 -22.60
CA ALA A 269 -24.89 -5.32 -21.32
C ALA A 269 -25.89 -5.19 -20.16
N GLU A 270 -25.53 -5.76 -19.01
CA GLU A 270 -26.32 -5.53 -17.78
C GLU A 270 -26.04 -4.16 -17.20
N GLU A 271 -27.09 -3.48 -16.72
CA GLU A 271 -27.04 -2.15 -16.12
C GLU A 271 -25.95 -2.07 -15.02
N TYR A 272 -25.83 -3.10 -14.21
CA TYR A 272 -24.76 -3.23 -13.19
C TYR A 272 -23.35 -3.18 -13.78
N LEU A 273 -23.10 -3.86 -14.92
CA LEU A 273 -21.80 -3.87 -15.58
C LEU A 273 -21.49 -2.53 -16.26
N VAL A 274 -22.51 -1.89 -16.82
CA VAL A 274 -22.41 -0.53 -17.38
C VAL A 274 -22.07 0.47 -16.26
N GLU A 275 -22.78 0.43 -15.13
CA GLU A 275 -22.50 1.27 -13.97
C GLU A 275 -21.12 0.98 -13.35
N LYS A 276 -20.71 -0.28 -13.34
CA LYS A 276 -19.37 -0.65 -12.88
C LYS A 276 -18.31 -0.16 -13.86
N SER A 277 -18.54 -0.24 -15.18
CA SER A 277 -17.67 0.31 -16.20
C SER A 277 -17.56 1.83 -16.07
N LYS A 278 -18.69 2.55 -15.93
CA LYS A 278 -18.68 4.00 -15.70
C LYS A 278 -17.84 4.38 -14.48
N ARG A 279 -17.92 3.59 -13.39
CA ARG A 279 -17.08 3.76 -12.19
C ARG A 279 -15.61 3.44 -12.42
N GLU A 280 -15.30 2.41 -13.21
CA GLU A 280 -13.92 1.99 -13.48
C GLU A 280 -13.25 2.88 -14.54
N LEU A 281 -13.99 3.40 -15.50
CA LEU A 281 -13.47 4.12 -16.68
C LEU A 281 -13.37 5.64 -16.51
N GLY A 282 -14.00 6.22 -15.50
CA GLY A 282 -13.51 7.48 -14.97
C GLY A 282 -12.09 7.30 -14.39
N GLN A 283 -11.37 6.18 -14.76
CA GLN A 283 -10.13 5.79 -14.13
C GLN A 283 -8.93 6.52 -14.72
N LEU A 284 -8.00 6.77 -13.81
CA LEU A 284 -6.68 7.35 -14.03
C LEU A 284 -5.94 6.84 -15.29
N GLU A 285 -6.13 5.59 -15.70
CA GLU A 285 -5.37 5.01 -16.82
C GLU A 285 -5.64 5.71 -18.15
N SER A 286 -6.89 6.06 -18.42
CA SER A 286 -7.26 6.77 -19.66
C SER A 286 -6.74 8.19 -19.66
N ILE A 287 -6.84 8.88 -18.51
CA ILE A 287 -6.33 10.23 -18.30
C ILE A 287 -4.80 10.25 -18.40
N LEU A 288 -4.13 9.39 -17.63
CA LEU A 288 -2.68 9.28 -17.61
C LEU A 288 -2.09 8.77 -18.93
N GLY A 289 -2.84 8.02 -19.72
CA GLY A 289 -2.42 7.47 -21.00
C GLY A 289 -2.76 8.33 -22.22
N ALA A 290 -3.40 9.49 -22.04
CA ALA A 290 -3.72 10.39 -23.15
C ALA A 290 -2.45 10.95 -23.82
N PRO A 291 -2.42 11.11 -25.16
CA PRO A 291 -1.21 11.54 -25.89
C PRO A 291 -0.65 12.87 -25.38
N ASP A 292 -1.50 13.88 -25.19
CA ASP A 292 -1.08 15.21 -24.73
C ASP A 292 -0.58 15.16 -23.27
N THR A 293 -1.18 14.33 -22.42
CA THR A 293 -0.74 14.13 -21.03
C THR A 293 0.64 13.48 -20.98
N ILE A 294 0.86 12.46 -21.81
CA ILE A 294 2.18 11.80 -21.93
C ILE A 294 3.22 12.78 -22.52
N ALA A 295 2.85 13.61 -23.48
CA ALA A 295 3.78 14.59 -24.06
C ALA A 295 4.24 15.61 -22.99
N SER A 296 3.29 16.22 -22.29
CA SER A 296 3.59 17.17 -21.21
C SER A 296 4.40 16.56 -20.07
N LEU A 297 4.07 15.33 -19.67
CA LEU A 297 4.84 14.56 -18.68
C LEU A 297 6.28 14.38 -19.13
N CYS A 298 6.49 13.93 -20.36
CA CYS A 298 7.83 13.63 -20.88
C CYS A 298 8.67 14.91 -21.05
N GLU A 299 8.08 16.00 -21.52
CA GLU A 299 8.74 17.31 -21.64
C GLU A 299 9.21 17.83 -20.28
N ASP A 300 8.35 17.71 -19.25
CA ASP A 300 8.71 18.14 -17.89
C ASP A 300 9.78 17.24 -17.28
N ILE A 301 9.64 15.91 -17.37
CA ILE A 301 10.67 14.97 -16.89
C ILE A 301 12.02 15.27 -17.54
N ILE A 302 12.07 15.45 -18.85
CA ILE A 302 13.29 15.75 -19.58
C ILE A 302 13.89 17.06 -19.10
N SER A 303 13.08 18.14 -19.05
CA SER A 303 13.53 19.45 -18.60
C SER A 303 14.05 19.42 -17.16
N HIS A 304 13.31 18.81 -16.25
CA HIS A 304 13.71 18.66 -14.85
C HIS A 304 14.98 17.83 -14.70
N TYR A 305 15.08 16.72 -15.42
CA TYR A 305 16.24 15.85 -15.38
C TYR A 305 17.50 16.56 -15.92
N GLU A 306 17.43 17.17 -17.10
CA GLU A 306 18.56 17.87 -17.74
C GLU A 306 19.05 19.05 -16.89
N LYS A 307 18.11 19.82 -16.31
CA LYS A 307 18.43 21.01 -15.56
C LYS A 307 18.97 20.74 -14.15
N TYR A 308 18.44 19.74 -13.45
CA TYR A 308 18.69 19.59 -12.02
C TYR A 308 19.28 18.23 -11.62
N ARG A 309 19.11 17.16 -12.41
CA ARG A 309 19.41 15.81 -11.95
C ARG A 309 20.50 15.07 -12.73
N GLN A 310 20.76 15.48 -13.97
CA GLN A 310 21.69 14.81 -14.86
C GLN A 310 23.13 14.73 -14.30
N TYR A 311 23.55 15.76 -13.57
CA TYR A 311 24.89 15.88 -13.04
C TYR A 311 24.96 15.62 -11.53
N GLU A 312 23.83 15.26 -10.91
CA GLU A 312 23.82 14.93 -9.50
C GLU A 312 24.27 13.50 -9.28
N GLN A 313 25.33 13.31 -8.49
CA GLN A 313 25.96 12.03 -8.25
C GLN A 313 26.30 11.30 -9.56
N THR A 314 25.54 10.25 -9.88
CA THR A 314 25.71 9.43 -11.10
C THR A 314 24.64 9.73 -12.16
N GLY A 315 23.75 10.67 -11.90
CA GLY A 315 22.64 11.00 -12.77
C GLY A 315 21.57 9.90 -12.91
N LYS A 316 21.55 8.92 -12.01
CA LYS A 316 20.58 7.82 -12.13
C LYS A 316 19.20 8.22 -11.66
N ALA A 317 18.21 7.93 -12.49
CA ALA A 317 16.79 8.19 -12.24
C ALA A 317 15.93 6.98 -12.62
N MET A 318 14.76 6.87 -11.99
CA MET A 318 13.76 5.84 -12.26
C MET A 318 12.41 6.51 -12.53
N ILE A 319 11.72 6.11 -13.58
CA ILE A 319 10.37 6.55 -13.91
C ILE A 319 9.42 5.39 -13.61
N VAL A 320 8.52 5.57 -12.66
CA VAL A 320 7.51 4.58 -12.27
C VAL A 320 6.23 4.87 -13.04
N ALA A 321 5.96 4.08 -14.06
CA ALA A 321 4.79 4.25 -14.92
C ALA A 321 3.56 3.50 -14.35
N TYR A 322 2.38 4.03 -14.59
CA TYR A 322 1.11 3.48 -14.12
C TYR A 322 0.87 2.05 -14.62
N SER A 323 1.09 1.82 -15.91
CA SER A 323 0.86 0.52 -16.56
C SER A 323 1.89 0.27 -17.66
N ARG A 324 1.95 -0.97 -18.16
CA ARG A 324 2.86 -1.37 -19.25
C ARG A 324 2.64 -0.57 -20.54
N PRO A 325 1.40 -0.34 -20.99
CA PRO A 325 1.14 0.52 -22.15
C PRO A 325 1.64 1.96 -21.95
N ILE A 326 1.44 2.52 -20.75
CA ILE A 326 1.91 3.87 -20.42
C ILE A 326 3.45 3.92 -20.37
N ALA A 327 4.11 2.91 -19.83
CA ALA A 327 5.57 2.81 -19.83
C ALA A 327 6.14 2.87 -21.27
N MET A 328 5.54 2.14 -22.19
CA MET A 328 5.95 2.15 -23.60
C MET A 328 5.67 3.48 -24.30
N LYS A 329 4.55 4.13 -23.96
CA LYS A 329 4.25 5.49 -24.49
C LYS A 329 5.27 6.51 -23.99
N ILE A 330 5.63 6.49 -22.70
CA ILE A 330 6.67 7.34 -22.12
C ILE A 330 8.02 7.08 -22.82
N TYR A 331 8.40 5.83 -22.98
CA TYR A 331 9.65 5.44 -23.65
C TYR A 331 9.73 6.01 -25.07
N LYS A 332 8.71 5.75 -25.89
CA LYS A 332 8.64 6.22 -27.27
C LYS A 332 8.66 7.76 -27.34
N LYS A 333 7.87 8.42 -26.47
CA LYS A 333 7.78 9.89 -26.45
C LYS A 333 9.07 10.54 -26.01
N ILE A 334 9.77 10.01 -25.01
CA ILE A 334 11.09 10.53 -24.62
C ILE A 334 12.09 10.40 -25.77
N LEU A 335 12.13 9.25 -26.48
CA LEU A 335 13.03 9.07 -27.62
C LEU A 335 12.64 9.91 -28.84
N GLU A 336 11.36 10.21 -29.02
CA GLU A 336 10.91 11.19 -30.04
C GLU A 336 11.47 12.59 -29.74
N ILE A 337 11.43 13.03 -28.48
CA ILE A 337 11.93 14.35 -28.05
C ILE A 337 13.47 14.37 -27.96
N ARG A 338 14.08 13.26 -27.54
CA ARG A 338 15.54 13.12 -27.35
C ARG A 338 16.06 11.81 -27.99
N PRO A 339 16.21 11.76 -29.30
CA PRO A 339 16.67 10.55 -30.01
C PRO A 339 18.02 10.02 -29.51
N LEU A 340 18.90 10.91 -29.05
CA LEU A 340 20.23 10.56 -28.52
C LEU A 340 20.18 9.83 -27.15
N TRP A 341 19.02 9.71 -26.53
CA TRP A 341 18.86 9.04 -25.25
C TRP A 341 18.60 7.52 -25.37
N ASN A 342 18.70 6.94 -26.56
CA ASN A 342 18.50 5.50 -26.78
C ASN A 342 19.39 4.61 -25.88
N GLU A 343 20.64 5.02 -25.63
CA GLU A 343 21.52 4.31 -24.70
C GLU A 343 21.35 4.71 -23.23
N LYS A 344 20.79 5.91 -23.00
CA LYS A 344 20.58 6.50 -21.67
C LYS A 344 19.30 6.02 -21.00
N LEU A 345 18.33 5.60 -21.80
CA LEU A 345 16.97 5.23 -21.39
C LEU A 345 16.72 3.75 -21.60
N GLY A 346 16.13 3.06 -20.62
CA GLY A 346 15.75 1.66 -20.75
C GLY A 346 14.41 1.35 -20.11
N VAL A 347 13.73 0.31 -20.60
CA VAL A 347 12.45 -0.17 -20.05
C VAL A 347 12.65 -1.52 -19.37
N VAL A 348 12.15 -1.65 -18.13
CA VAL A 348 12.20 -2.90 -17.38
C VAL A 348 10.82 -3.21 -16.80
N MET A 349 10.15 -4.17 -17.40
CA MET A 349 8.82 -4.64 -16.99
C MET A 349 8.62 -6.10 -17.34
N THR A 350 7.55 -6.70 -16.84
CA THR A 350 7.16 -8.07 -17.17
C THR A 350 6.81 -8.19 -18.66
N SER A 351 7.08 -9.33 -19.26
CA SER A 351 6.63 -9.68 -20.62
C SER A 351 5.34 -10.51 -20.55
N ASP A 352 4.49 -10.36 -21.57
CA ASP A 352 3.26 -11.14 -21.76
C ASP A 352 3.26 -11.76 -23.17
N ASN A 353 2.61 -12.92 -23.32
CA ASN A 353 2.54 -13.60 -24.60
C ASN A 353 1.75 -12.80 -25.66
N ASN A 354 0.89 -11.87 -25.22
CA ASN A 354 0.09 -11.01 -26.10
C ASN A 354 0.76 -9.67 -26.41
N ASP A 355 2.02 -9.45 -25.97
CA ASP A 355 2.72 -8.21 -26.24
C ASP A 355 2.96 -8.02 -27.73
N PRO A 356 2.83 -6.79 -28.25
CA PRO A 356 3.25 -6.45 -29.61
C PRO A 356 4.71 -6.83 -29.85
N GLU A 357 5.05 -7.21 -31.08
CA GLU A 357 6.40 -7.66 -31.43
C GLU A 357 7.46 -6.62 -31.13
N GLU A 358 7.19 -5.35 -31.42
CA GLU A 358 8.07 -4.23 -31.10
C GLU A 358 8.36 -4.08 -29.59
N TRP A 359 7.39 -4.47 -28.73
CA TRP A 359 7.60 -4.46 -27.28
C TRP A 359 8.52 -5.59 -26.84
N ARG A 360 8.41 -6.75 -27.47
CA ARG A 360 9.23 -7.92 -27.15
C ARG A 360 10.71 -7.66 -27.38
N GLU A 361 11.05 -6.90 -28.43
CA GLU A 361 12.43 -6.47 -28.69
C GLU A 361 12.98 -5.54 -27.61
N ILE A 362 12.15 -4.58 -27.13
CA ILE A 362 12.55 -3.60 -26.11
C ILE A 362 12.62 -4.23 -24.72
N ILE A 363 11.60 -5.00 -24.33
CA ILE A 363 11.49 -5.61 -22.99
C ILE A 363 12.48 -6.79 -22.84
N GLY A 364 12.64 -7.55 -23.90
CA GLY A 364 13.52 -8.70 -23.94
C GLY A 364 13.11 -9.86 -23.02
N ASN A 365 13.95 -10.85 -22.96
CA ASN A 365 13.80 -12.04 -22.12
C ASN A 365 14.48 -11.83 -20.73
N LYS A 366 14.49 -12.87 -19.89
CA LYS A 366 15.10 -12.84 -18.56
C LYS A 366 16.58 -12.41 -18.61
N LYS A 367 17.38 -12.95 -19.54
CA LYS A 367 18.79 -12.59 -19.71
C LYS A 367 18.97 -11.12 -20.08
N HIS A 368 18.09 -10.57 -20.92
CA HIS A 368 18.10 -9.16 -21.27
C HIS A 368 17.85 -8.28 -20.03
N LYS A 369 16.88 -8.64 -19.19
CA LYS A 369 16.57 -7.92 -17.93
C LYS A 369 17.72 -7.97 -16.94
N GLU A 370 18.40 -9.13 -16.81
CA GLU A 370 19.62 -9.28 -16.01
C GLU A 370 20.76 -8.39 -16.51
N MET A 371 20.94 -8.32 -17.83
CA MET A 371 21.91 -7.42 -18.47
C MET A 371 21.57 -5.95 -18.21
N MET A 372 20.29 -5.56 -18.35
CA MET A 372 19.84 -4.20 -18.04
C MET A 372 20.07 -3.85 -16.58
N ALA A 373 19.86 -4.80 -15.66
CA ALA A 373 20.14 -4.62 -14.24
C ALA A 373 21.64 -4.42 -13.98
N ALA A 374 22.51 -5.19 -14.63
CA ALA A 374 23.96 -5.03 -14.54
C ALA A 374 24.42 -3.65 -15.09
N LYS A 375 23.94 -3.26 -16.28
CA LYS A 375 24.19 -1.94 -16.86
C LYS A 375 23.72 -0.81 -15.98
N PHE A 376 22.53 -0.91 -15.39
CA PHE A 376 22.00 0.13 -14.51
C PHE A 376 22.72 0.21 -13.16
N LYS A 377 23.30 -0.89 -12.66
CA LYS A 377 24.15 -0.89 -11.45
C LYS A 377 25.51 -0.25 -11.71
N ASP A 378 26.07 -0.42 -12.90
CA ASP A 378 27.32 0.18 -13.31
C ASP A 378 27.16 1.70 -13.48
N ASN A 379 27.93 2.46 -12.69
CA ASN A 379 27.84 3.91 -12.69
C ASN A 379 28.51 4.56 -13.90
N ASP A 380 29.40 3.87 -14.58
CA ASP A 380 30.11 4.36 -15.77
C ASP A 380 29.34 4.06 -17.05
N ASN A 381 28.36 3.17 -16.99
CA ASN A 381 27.49 2.82 -18.09
C ASN A 381 26.61 4.00 -18.52
N PRO A 382 26.36 4.21 -19.84
CA PRO A 382 25.49 5.28 -20.35
C PRO A 382 24.04 5.16 -19.89
N LEU A 383 23.53 3.96 -19.52
CA LEU A 383 22.17 3.76 -19.03
C LEU A 383 21.96 4.47 -17.68
N LYS A 384 21.22 5.58 -17.70
CA LYS A 384 20.97 6.44 -16.52
C LYS A 384 19.53 6.47 -16.08
N ILE A 385 18.57 6.24 -16.98
CA ILE A 385 17.15 6.35 -16.72
C ILE A 385 16.47 5.01 -16.99
N ALA A 386 15.78 4.47 -15.99
CA ALA A 386 15.00 3.24 -16.12
C ALA A 386 13.51 3.54 -16.00
N ILE A 387 12.70 3.12 -16.98
CA ILE A 387 11.24 3.13 -16.91
C ILE A 387 10.78 1.77 -16.40
N VAL A 388 10.03 1.77 -15.31
CA VAL A 388 9.52 0.56 -14.65
C VAL A 388 8.03 0.67 -14.38
N VAL A 389 7.36 -0.47 -14.17
CA VAL A 389 5.97 -0.51 -13.70
C VAL A 389 5.89 -1.02 -12.26
N ASP A 390 6.35 -2.26 -12.04
CA ASP A 390 6.43 -2.92 -10.73
C ASP A 390 7.79 -3.54 -10.48
N MET A 391 8.46 -3.98 -11.55
CA MET A 391 9.83 -4.53 -11.45
C MET A 391 10.79 -3.46 -10.94
N TRP A 392 11.76 -3.88 -10.16
CA TRP A 392 12.78 -3.05 -9.50
C TRP A 392 12.25 -2.16 -8.35
N LEU A 393 10.93 -1.99 -8.19
CA LEU A 393 10.39 -1.31 -7.02
C LEU A 393 10.60 -2.12 -5.74
N THR A 394 10.75 -3.44 -5.88
CA THR A 394 11.06 -4.36 -4.79
C THR A 394 12.32 -5.15 -5.10
N GLY A 395 13.16 -5.40 -4.10
CA GLY A 395 14.32 -6.29 -4.21
C GLY A 395 15.51 -5.81 -5.05
N PHE A 396 15.39 -4.73 -5.81
CA PHE A 396 16.49 -4.21 -6.64
C PHE A 396 17.29 -3.14 -5.90
N ASP A 397 18.59 -3.33 -5.75
CA ASP A 397 19.46 -2.42 -5.00
C ASP A 397 20.45 -1.69 -5.91
N VAL A 398 20.32 -0.36 -5.95
CA VAL A 398 21.22 0.58 -6.64
C VAL A 398 21.41 1.81 -5.76
N PRO A 399 22.44 1.81 -4.89
CA PRO A 399 22.64 2.90 -3.91
C PRO A 399 22.80 4.28 -4.56
N SER A 400 23.33 4.33 -5.77
CA SER A 400 23.53 5.57 -6.53
C SER A 400 22.26 6.14 -7.17
N LEU A 401 21.10 5.46 -7.08
CA LEU A 401 19.82 5.99 -7.56
C LEU A 401 19.40 7.19 -6.69
N CYS A 402 19.30 8.38 -7.30
CA CYS A 402 19.01 9.64 -6.60
C CYS A 402 17.61 10.18 -6.84
N THR A 403 16.98 9.84 -7.95
CA THR A 403 15.70 10.46 -8.36
C THR A 403 14.70 9.40 -8.78
N MET A 404 13.44 9.56 -8.34
CA MET A 404 12.31 8.76 -8.75
C MET A 404 11.17 9.65 -9.22
N TYR A 405 10.78 9.51 -10.48
CA TYR A 405 9.61 10.15 -11.07
C TYR A 405 8.42 9.22 -10.93
N VAL A 406 7.41 9.63 -10.19
CA VAL A 406 6.27 8.78 -9.86
C VAL A 406 5.06 9.18 -10.70
N TYR A 407 4.72 8.32 -11.65
CA TYR A 407 3.53 8.43 -12.48
C TYR A 407 2.60 7.23 -12.27
N LYS A 408 2.47 6.82 -11.01
CA LYS A 408 1.64 5.70 -10.56
C LYS A 408 1.09 5.97 -9.16
N PRO A 409 -0.24 5.96 -8.96
CA PRO A 409 -0.80 6.01 -7.61
C PRO A 409 -0.31 4.83 -6.78
N MET A 410 0.38 5.12 -5.70
CA MET A 410 0.89 4.13 -4.77
C MET A 410 0.48 4.51 -3.35
N SER A 411 0.26 3.53 -2.49
CA SER A 411 -0.10 3.75 -1.10
C SER A 411 0.53 2.70 -0.18
N GLY A 412 0.59 3.00 1.11
CA GLY A 412 1.04 2.10 2.16
C GLY A 412 2.40 1.48 1.84
N HIS A 413 2.43 0.18 1.88
CA HIS A 413 3.57 -0.72 1.71
C HIS A 413 4.28 -0.61 0.36
N ASN A 414 3.52 -0.66 -0.76
CA ASN A 414 4.11 -0.56 -2.10
C ASN A 414 4.80 0.78 -2.32
N LEU A 415 4.24 1.86 -1.79
CA LEU A 415 4.85 3.18 -1.82
C LEU A 415 6.17 3.20 -1.05
N MET A 416 6.19 2.67 0.17
CA MET A 416 7.40 2.66 0.99
C MET A 416 8.50 1.79 0.41
N GLN A 417 8.16 0.67 -0.21
CA GLN A 417 9.13 -0.16 -0.93
C GLN A 417 9.75 0.55 -2.13
N ALA A 418 8.94 1.31 -2.88
CA ALA A 418 9.44 2.12 -4.00
C ALA A 418 10.37 3.24 -3.50
N ILE A 419 9.96 3.97 -2.47
CA ILE A 419 10.73 5.07 -1.88
C ILE A 419 12.08 4.59 -1.36
N ALA A 420 12.10 3.41 -0.75
CA ALA A 420 13.34 2.81 -0.23
C ALA A 420 14.40 2.52 -1.31
N ARG A 421 14.08 2.71 -2.60
CA ARG A 421 15.08 2.63 -3.68
C ARG A 421 15.98 3.86 -3.73
N VAL A 422 15.46 5.04 -3.35
CA VAL A 422 16.20 6.31 -3.39
C VAL A 422 16.82 6.71 -2.05
N ASN A 423 16.48 6.05 -0.93
CA ASN A 423 16.99 6.40 0.40
C ASN A 423 18.31 5.70 0.78
N ARG A 424 18.98 5.04 -0.15
CA ARG A 424 20.26 4.36 0.09
C ARG A 424 21.41 5.33 0.25
N VAL A 425 22.30 5.04 1.20
CA VAL A 425 23.56 5.76 1.35
C VAL A 425 24.48 5.43 0.18
N TYR A 426 25.04 6.47 -0.43
CA TYR A 426 26.04 6.33 -1.49
C TYR A 426 26.96 7.55 -1.49
N LYS A 427 28.23 7.38 -1.20
CA LYS A 427 29.24 8.46 -1.10
C LYS A 427 28.71 9.65 -0.28
N ASP A 428 28.72 10.83 -0.86
CA ASP A 428 28.25 12.10 -0.32
C ASP A 428 26.80 12.45 -0.66
N LYS A 429 25.98 11.46 -1.08
CA LYS A 429 24.56 11.63 -1.38
C LYS A 429 23.81 12.17 -0.17
N GLN A 430 23.23 13.37 -0.30
CA GLN A 430 22.54 14.07 0.79
C GLN A 430 21.09 13.58 0.98
N GLY A 431 20.48 12.97 -0.05
CA GLY A 431 19.13 12.48 0.01
C GLY A 431 18.64 11.87 -1.30
N GLY A 432 17.46 11.27 -1.28
CA GLY A 432 16.73 10.82 -2.45
C GLY A 432 15.60 11.76 -2.80
N LEU A 433 15.35 12.04 -4.07
CA LEU A 433 14.26 12.88 -4.53
C LEU A 433 13.14 12.05 -5.15
N ILE A 434 11.91 12.29 -4.71
CA ILE A 434 10.68 11.79 -5.32
C ILE A 434 9.97 12.95 -5.99
N VAL A 435 9.77 12.83 -7.29
CA VAL A 435 9.00 13.77 -8.11
C VAL A 435 7.66 13.14 -8.45
N ASP A 436 6.57 13.70 -7.95
CA ASP A 436 5.23 13.10 -8.00
C ASP A 436 4.32 13.86 -8.97
N TYR A 437 3.81 13.13 -9.96
CA TYR A 437 2.89 13.65 -10.97
C TYR A 437 1.42 13.28 -10.76
N VAL A 438 1.12 12.44 -9.75
CA VAL A 438 -0.22 11.86 -9.52
C VAL A 438 -0.81 12.16 -8.14
N GLY A 439 -0.14 12.96 -7.32
CA GLY A 439 -0.67 13.42 -6.04
C GLY A 439 -0.58 12.39 -4.90
N ILE A 440 0.54 11.66 -4.78
CA ILE A 440 0.74 10.67 -3.70
C ILE A 440 1.09 11.27 -2.33
N ALA A 441 1.21 12.58 -2.20
CA ALA A 441 1.63 13.25 -0.96
C ALA A 441 0.86 12.78 0.29
N GLY A 442 -0.46 12.69 0.20
CA GLY A 442 -1.29 12.22 1.31
C GLY A 442 -1.09 10.75 1.64
N ALA A 443 -0.84 9.91 0.63
CA ALA A 443 -0.50 8.50 0.81
C ALA A 443 0.90 8.34 1.40
N LEU A 444 1.86 9.17 0.98
CA LEU A 444 3.22 9.20 1.49
C LEU A 444 3.25 9.58 2.97
N LYS A 445 2.55 10.66 3.35
CA LYS A 445 2.44 11.08 4.77
C LYS A 445 1.87 9.98 5.65
N ARG A 446 0.80 9.30 5.23
CA ARG A 446 0.23 8.18 6.00
C ARG A 446 1.19 7.00 6.09
N ALA A 447 1.78 6.60 4.97
CA ALA A 447 2.72 5.51 4.96
C ALA A 447 3.94 5.81 5.85
N MET A 448 4.52 7.01 5.76
CA MET A 448 5.64 7.39 6.63
C MET A 448 5.25 7.43 8.11
N LYS A 449 4.04 7.88 8.46
CA LYS A 449 3.54 7.82 9.84
C LYS A 449 3.55 6.37 10.36
N ASP A 450 3.05 5.42 9.61
CA ASP A 450 3.04 4.01 9.99
C ASP A 450 4.47 3.45 10.18
N TYR A 451 5.44 3.98 9.42
CA TYR A 451 6.84 3.57 9.45
C TYR A 451 7.70 4.25 10.53
N THR A 452 7.24 5.36 11.09
CA THR A 452 7.97 6.12 12.10
C THR A 452 7.38 6.00 13.50
N SER A 453 6.20 5.40 13.65
CA SER A 453 5.55 5.26 14.96
C SER A 453 6.21 4.17 15.80
N ARG A 454 7.02 4.58 16.79
CA ARG A 454 7.71 3.69 17.73
C ARG A 454 6.79 2.93 18.71
N ASP A 455 5.50 3.29 18.80
CA ASP A 455 4.57 2.78 19.80
C ASP A 455 3.52 1.81 19.27
N LEU A 456 3.94 0.77 18.60
CA LEU A 456 3.05 -0.36 18.30
C LEU A 456 2.61 -1.16 19.55
N ASN A 457 3.27 -0.92 20.70
CA ASN A 457 2.92 -1.59 21.97
C ASN A 457 1.70 -0.98 22.66
N ASN A 458 1.24 0.23 22.30
CA ASN A 458 0.10 0.91 22.92
C ASN A 458 -1.21 0.79 22.11
N TYR A 459 -1.22 0.13 20.98
CA TYR A 459 -2.48 -0.23 20.33
C TYR A 459 -3.14 -1.41 21.05
N LYS A 460 -3.75 -1.13 22.20
CA LYS A 460 -4.93 -1.85 22.69
C LYS A 460 -6.08 -1.52 21.73
N ASN A 461 -5.95 -1.92 20.46
CA ASN A 461 -7.12 -1.98 19.62
C ASN A 461 -8.04 -3.08 20.16
N PRO A 462 -9.34 -2.81 20.26
CA PRO A 462 -10.30 -3.88 20.49
C PRO A 462 -9.97 -4.96 19.44
N ASP A 463 -9.88 -6.19 19.91
CA ASP A 463 -9.58 -7.35 19.06
C ASP A 463 -10.66 -7.41 17.95
N ILE A 464 -10.32 -6.86 16.75
CA ILE A 464 -11.27 -6.73 15.64
C ILE A 464 -11.75 -8.13 15.24
N ALA A 465 -10.92 -9.17 15.41
CA ALA A 465 -11.33 -10.54 15.18
C ALA A 465 -12.46 -10.91 16.13
N LYS A 466 -12.34 -10.59 17.41
CA LYS A 466 -13.42 -10.78 18.39
C LYS A 466 -14.65 -9.92 18.10
N THR A 467 -14.47 -8.74 17.54
CA THR A 467 -15.59 -7.87 17.14
C THR A 467 -16.26 -8.34 15.84
N ALA A 468 -15.49 -8.87 14.90
CA ALA A 468 -16.00 -9.37 13.63
C ALA A 468 -16.60 -10.77 13.73
N TYR A 469 -16.14 -11.60 14.67
CA TYR A 469 -16.61 -12.98 14.83
C TYR A 469 -18.12 -13.10 15.12
N PRO A 470 -18.76 -12.30 16.00
CA PRO A 470 -20.22 -12.32 16.14
C PRO A 470 -20.96 -11.98 14.85
N LYS A 471 -20.42 -11.03 14.05
CA LYS A 471 -20.99 -10.68 12.73
C LYS A 471 -20.83 -11.83 11.72
N PHE A 472 -19.71 -12.52 11.77
CA PHE A 472 -19.51 -13.73 10.96
C PHE A 472 -20.55 -14.79 11.29
N LEU A 473 -20.80 -15.06 12.57
CA LEU A 473 -21.81 -16.03 13.01
C LEU A 473 -23.22 -15.62 12.56
N GLU A 474 -23.58 -14.34 12.75
CA GLU A 474 -24.85 -13.76 12.28
C GLU A 474 -25.05 -14.00 10.78
N LYS A 475 -24.04 -13.64 9.97
CA LYS A 475 -24.15 -13.77 8.50
C LYS A 475 -24.16 -15.22 8.04
N THR A 476 -23.46 -16.10 8.75
CA THR A 476 -23.51 -17.55 8.52
C THR A 476 -24.92 -18.08 8.77
N GLU A 477 -25.53 -17.68 9.88
CA GLU A 477 -26.92 -18.06 10.23
C GLU A 477 -27.92 -17.58 9.17
N VAL A 478 -27.83 -16.29 8.74
CA VAL A 478 -28.67 -15.78 7.66
C VAL A 478 -28.51 -16.58 6.35
N CYS A 479 -27.26 -16.93 5.99
CA CYS A 479 -27.03 -17.76 4.82
C CYS A 479 -27.61 -19.17 4.99
N ARG A 480 -27.55 -19.78 6.18
CA ARG A 480 -28.21 -21.07 6.47
C ARG A 480 -29.72 -21.00 6.32
N ASP A 481 -30.34 -19.95 6.85
CA ASP A 481 -31.79 -19.74 6.76
C ASP A 481 -32.28 -19.64 5.33
N LEU A 482 -31.51 -18.98 4.45
CA LEU A 482 -31.80 -18.90 3.02
C LEU A 482 -31.68 -20.25 2.29
N PHE A 483 -30.95 -21.22 2.89
CA PHE A 483 -30.87 -22.60 2.43
C PHE A 483 -31.80 -23.56 3.16
N TYR A 484 -32.75 -23.05 3.94
CA TYR A 484 -33.72 -23.89 4.64
C TYR A 484 -34.45 -24.82 3.64
N GLY A 485 -34.38 -26.11 3.89
CA GLY A 485 -34.93 -27.16 3.02
C GLY A 485 -33.95 -27.74 2.00
N TYR A 486 -32.67 -27.27 1.99
CA TYR A 486 -31.61 -27.89 1.21
C TYR A 486 -30.48 -28.37 2.12
N ASP A 487 -30.19 -29.66 2.06
CA ASP A 487 -29.13 -30.29 2.87
C ASP A 487 -27.77 -30.27 2.14
N TYR A 488 -26.83 -29.49 2.70
CA TYR A 488 -25.43 -29.42 2.25
C TYR A 488 -24.44 -29.96 3.30
N SER A 489 -24.90 -30.65 4.33
CA SER A 489 -24.09 -31.10 5.48
C SER A 489 -22.93 -32.03 5.08
N GLY A 490 -23.05 -32.73 3.97
CA GLY A 490 -21.99 -33.57 3.41
C GLY A 490 -20.83 -32.83 2.74
N PHE A 491 -20.85 -31.48 2.70
CA PHE A 491 -19.87 -30.70 1.94
C PHE A 491 -18.44 -30.80 2.51
N GLU A 492 -18.28 -30.81 3.83
CA GLU A 492 -16.99 -30.90 4.49
C GLU A 492 -16.33 -32.28 4.30
N SER A 493 -17.09 -33.32 4.44
CA SER A 493 -16.59 -34.70 4.47
C SER A 493 -16.67 -35.45 3.13
N GLY A 494 -17.37 -34.88 2.13
CA GLY A 494 -17.59 -35.49 0.83
C GLY A 494 -16.36 -35.54 -0.07
N THR A 495 -16.43 -36.37 -1.13
CA THR A 495 -15.45 -36.36 -2.23
C THR A 495 -15.60 -35.08 -3.08
N ASP A 496 -14.65 -34.77 -3.96
CA ASP A 496 -14.74 -33.64 -4.88
C ASP A 496 -16.02 -33.65 -5.72
N LEU A 497 -16.42 -34.86 -6.14
CA LEU A 497 -17.66 -35.07 -6.91
C LEU A 497 -18.91 -34.77 -6.05
N ASP A 498 -18.89 -35.17 -4.78
CA ASP A 498 -20.01 -34.90 -3.86
C ASP A 498 -20.11 -33.43 -3.57
N ARG A 499 -19.00 -32.75 -3.33
CA ARG A 499 -18.95 -31.28 -3.19
C ARG A 499 -19.48 -30.56 -4.41
N ALA A 500 -19.05 -30.96 -5.61
CA ALA A 500 -19.53 -30.38 -6.86
C ALA A 500 -21.04 -30.54 -7.05
N ARG A 501 -21.59 -31.71 -6.67
CA ARG A 501 -23.04 -31.98 -6.68
C ARG A 501 -23.78 -31.08 -5.68
N LEU A 502 -23.28 -30.91 -4.47
CA LEU A 502 -23.88 -30.05 -3.45
C LEU A 502 -23.83 -28.58 -3.85
N ILE A 503 -22.73 -28.12 -4.45
CA ILE A 503 -22.64 -26.74 -4.98
C ILE A 503 -23.68 -26.53 -6.11
N SER A 504 -23.71 -27.43 -7.10
CA SER A 504 -24.66 -27.35 -8.22
C SER A 504 -26.12 -27.44 -7.74
N GLY A 505 -26.40 -28.30 -6.75
CA GLY A 505 -27.71 -28.41 -6.12
C GLY A 505 -28.11 -27.13 -5.39
N GLY A 506 -27.19 -26.50 -4.65
CA GLY A 506 -27.43 -25.22 -3.97
C GLY A 506 -27.72 -24.07 -4.95
N VAL A 507 -27.00 -24.02 -6.07
CA VAL A 507 -27.28 -23.08 -7.16
C VAL A 507 -28.71 -23.32 -7.71
N ASN A 508 -29.04 -24.55 -8.04
CA ASN A 508 -30.36 -24.90 -8.56
C ASN A 508 -31.48 -24.63 -7.54
N PHE A 509 -31.19 -24.77 -6.26
CA PHE A 509 -32.16 -24.49 -5.18
C PHE A 509 -32.57 -23.00 -5.10
N LEU A 510 -31.65 -22.08 -5.41
CA LEU A 510 -31.89 -20.63 -5.37
C LEU A 510 -32.24 -20.01 -6.75
N THR A 511 -32.19 -20.79 -7.84
CA THR A 511 -32.43 -20.28 -9.21
C THR A 511 -33.91 -20.19 -9.62
N PRO A 512 -34.91 -20.92 -9.03
CA PRO A 512 -36.30 -20.80 -9.46
C PRO A 512 -36.85 -19.38 -9.39
N PRO A 513 -37.68 -18.92 -10.33
CA PRO A 513 -38.26 -17.59 -10.33
C PRO A 513 -39.02 -17.22 -9.05
N SER A 514 -39.57 -18.22 -8.36
CA SER A 514 -40.25 -18.04 -7.06
C SER A 514 -39.28 -17.67 -5.92
N LYS A 515 -37.97 -17.80 -6.13
CA LYS A 515 -36.92 -17.54 -5.12
C LYS A 515 -36.00 -16.36 -5.53
N GLU A 516 -36.44 -15.51 -6.43
CA GLU A 516 -35.58 -14.41 -6.94
C GLU A 516 -35.13 -13.44 -5.84
N GLU A 517 -36.01 -13.10 -4.88
CA GLU A 517 -35.67 -12.24 -3.75
C GLU A 517 -34.72 -12.94 -2.75
N GLU A 518 -34.90 -14.24 -2.51
CA GLU A 518 -34.00 -15.06 -1.67
C GLU A 518 -32.61 -15.14 -2.33
N LYS A 519 -32.54 -15.32 -3.65
CA LYS A 519 -31.30 -15.34 -4.43
C LYS A 519 -30.54 -14.02 -4.30
N LYS A 520 -31.22 -12.88 -4.48
CA LYS A 520 -30.63 -11.54 -4.33
C LYS A 520 -30.13 -11.32 -2.89
N SER A 521 -30.94 -11.68 -1.91
CA SER A 521 -30.56 -11.60 -0.49
C SER A 521 -29.34 -12.45 -0.21
N PHE A 522 -29.29 -13.69 -0.71
CA PHE A 522 -28.16 -14.58 -0.55
C PHE A 522 -26.86 -14.01 -1.15
N ILE A 523 -26.91 -13.48 -2.37
CA ILE A 523 -25.73 -12.86 -3.02
C ILE A 523 -25.19 -11.71 -2.17
N LYS A 524 -26.05 -10.90 -1.58
CA LYS A 524 -25.67 -9.77 -0.69
C LYS A 524 -25.10 -10.28 0.64
N GLU A 525 -25.79 -11.16 1.33
CA GLU A 525 -25.43 -11.60 2.67
C GLU A 525 -24.17 -12.49 2.65
N SER A 526 -23.99 -13.34 1.64
CA SER A 526 -22.76 -14.13 1.48
C SER A 526 -21.54 -13.26 1.15
N LEU A 527 -21.72 -12.11 0.49
CA LEU A 527 -20.64 -11.13 0.33
C LEU A 527 -20.24 -10.48 1.68
N LEU A 528 -21.24 -10.15 2.51
CA LEU A 528 -20.99 -9.61 3.86
C LEU A 528 -20.35 -10.67 4.78
N LEU A 529 -20.77 -11.94 4.65
CA LEU A 529 -20.13 -13.07 5.32
C LEU A 529 -18.64 -13.17 4.97
N ARG A 530 -18.29 -13.09 3.68
CA ARG A 530 -16.90 -13.06 3.22
C ARG A 530 -16.10 -11.92 3.85
N HIS A 531 -16.68 -10.72 3.91
CA HIS A 531 -16.00 -9.57 4.54
C HIS A 531 -15.79 -9.79 6.04
N ALA A 532 -16.80 -10.31 6.75
CA ALA A 532 -16.65 -10.63 8.17
C ALA A 532 -15.63 -11.74 8.40
N MET A 533 -15.65 -12.80 7.56
CA MET A 533 -14.68 -13.89 7.58
C MET A 533 -13.25 -13.39 7.44
N SER A 534 -12.97 -12.48 6.50
CA SER A 534 -11.62 -11.93 6.27
C SER A 534 -11.04 -11.21 7.49
N LEU A 535 -11.89 -10.75 8.42
CA LEU A 535 -11.49 -10.04 9.64
C LEU A 535 -11.35 -10.96 10.87
N CYS A 536 -11.87 -12.21 10.85
CA CYS A 536 -11.87 -13.09 12.00
C CYS A 536 -11.41 -14.52 11.71
N GLN A 537 -10.70 -14.74 10.63
CA GLN A 537 -10.24 -16.07 10.17
C GLN A 537 -9.54 -16.91 11.24
N SER A 538 -8.76 -16.25 12.11
CA SER A 538 -8.04 -16.92 13.20
C SER A 538 -8.92 -17.55 14.26
N LEU A 539 -10.18 -17.08 14.39
CA LEU A 539 -11.13 -17.58 15.37
C LEU A 539 -12.04 -18.66 14.81
N LEU A 540 -11.99 -18.92 13.50
CA LEU A 540 -12.88 -19.86 12.83
C LEU A 540 -12.40 -21.30 12.97
N THR A 541 -13.34 -22.18 13.28
CA THR A 541 -13.11 -23.64 13.20
C THR A 541 -13.00 -24.07 11.73
N GLN A 542 -12.47 -25.26 11.50
CA GLN A 542 -12.39 -25.84 10.16
C GLN A 542 -13.78 -25.96 9.51
N SER A 543 -14.76 -26.45 10.24
CA SER A 543 -16.15 -26.59 9.76
C SER A 543 -16.75 -25.25 9.36
N GLN A 544 -16.53 -24.18 10.14
CA GLN A 544 -16.99 -22.82 9.80
C GLN A 544 -16.36 -22.28 8.53
N ARG A 545 -15.09 -22.59 8.28
CA ARG A 545 -14.41 -22.19 7.04
C ARG A 545 -14.94 -22.93 5.82
N PHE A 546 -15.18 -24.24 5.94
CA PHE A 546 -15.78 -25.03 4.86
C PHE A 546 -17.20 -24.56 4.54
N GLU A 547 -17.99 -24.27 5.53
CA GLU A 547 -19.34 -23.75 5.33
C GLU A 547 -19.34 -22.38 4.64
N ALA A 548 -18.48 -21.46 5.07
CA ALA A 548 -18.31 -20.18 4.40
C ALA A 548 -17.81 -20.34 2.96
N ALA A 549 -16.90 -21.28 2.70
CA ALA A 549 -16.42 -21.60 1.35
C ALA A 549 -17.52 -22.16 0.45
N TYR A 550 -18.43 -22.95 0.99
CA TYR A 550 -19.63 -23.42 0.28
C TYR A 550 -20.48 -22.23 -0.20
N PHE A 551 -20.88 -21.35 0.71
CA PHE A 551 -21.69 -20.18 0.38
C PHE A 551 -21.02 -19.26 -0.63
N GLU A 552 -19.72 -19.01 -0.50
CA GLU A 552 -18.95 -18.21 -1.44
C GLU A 552 -18.90 -18.81 -2.85
N THR A 553 -18.78 -20.14 -2.95
CA THR A 553 -18.73 -20.81 -4.24
C THR A 553 -20.08 -20.79 -4.92
N VAL A 554 -21.17 -21.04 -4.18
CA VAL A 554 -22.54 -20.94 -4.70
C VAL A 554 -22.81 -19.51 -5.17
N ARG A 555 -22.48 -18.51 -4.38
CA ARG A 555 -22.60 -17.08 -4.76
C ARG A 555 -21.89 -16.77 -6.06
N THR A 556 -20.66 -17.24 -6.20
CA THR A 556 -19.83 -16.98 -7.39
C THR A 556 -20.45 -17.58 -8.65
N LEU A 557 -21.04 -18.76 -8.54
CA LEU A 557 -21.73 -19.41 -9.67
C LEU A 557 -23.05 -18.69 -10.02
N LEU A 558 -23.84 -18.32 -9.02
CA LEU A 558 -25.08 -17.55 -9.24
C LEU A 558 -24.80 -16.25 -9.99
N THR A 559 -23.76 -15.50 -9.56
CA THR A 559 -23.34 -14.25 -10.23
C THR A 559 -22.86 -14.49 -11.66
N ARG A 560 -22.22 -15.63 -11.94
CA ARG A 560 -21.79 -16.00 -13.32
C ARG A 560 -22.93 -16.41 -14.22
N ILE A 561 -23.98 -17.04 -13.68
CA ILE A 561 -25.14 -17.50 -14.46
C ILE A 561 -25.96 -16.28 -14.92
N GLU A 562 -26.08 -15.24 -14.11
CA GLU A 562 -26.74 -13.99 -14.49
C GLU A 562 -26.04 -13.26 -15.65
N GLY A 563 -24.72 -13.43 -15.79
CA GLY A 563 -23.92 -12.77 -16.84
C GLY A 563 -23.81 -13.50 -18.19
N LYS A 564 -24.46 -14.64 -18.39
CA LYS A 564 -24.37 -15.39 -19.66
C LYS A 564 -25.16 -14.72 -20.77
N GLY A 565 -24.45 -14.14 -21.74
CA GLY A 565 -24.99 -13.64 -23.02
C GLY A 565 -24.89 -12.14 -23.23
N LYS A 566 -24.28 -11.39 -22.31
CA LYS A 566 -24.09 -9.94 -22.40
C LYS A 566 -22.60 -9.59 -22.38
N LEU A 567 -22.24 -8.41 -22.87
CA LEU A 567 -20.86 -7.92 -22.86
C LEU A 567 -20.21 -8.00 -21.48
N SER A 568 -19.00 -8.49 -21.42
CA SER A 568 -18.22 -8.53 -20.20
C SER A 568 -17.73 -7.11 -19.82
N LEU A 569 -17.50 -6.86 -18.54
CA LEU A 569 -16.94 -5.59 -18.04
C LEU A 569 -15.63 -5.22 -18.76
N LYS A 570 -14.80 -6.20 -19.11
CA LYS A 570 -13.54 -5.98 -19.83
C LYS A 570 -13.77 -5.47 -21.27
N GLU A 571 -14.78 -6.00 -21.96
CA GLU A 571 -15.13 -5.55 -23.32
C GLU A 571 -15.72 -4.15 -23.30
N ILE A 572 -16.61 -3.86 -22.33
CA ILE A 572 -17.15 -2.52 -22.11
C ILE A 572 -16.01 -1.54 -21.85
N ASN A 573 -15.16 -1.84 -20.87
CA ASN A 573 -14.04 -1.01 -20.48
C ASN A 573 -13.08 -0.74 -21.64
N ASN A 574 -12.80 -1.73 -22.49
CA ASN A 574 -11.91 -1.55 -23.65
C ASN A 574 -12.48 -0.57 -24.67
N ARG A 575 -13.77 -0.68 -25.02
CA ARG A 575 -14.44 0.22 -25.99
C ARG A 575 -14.39 1.67 -25.51
N ILE A 576 -14.75 1.90 -24.26
CA ILE A 576 -14.79 3.25 -23.67
C ILE A 576 -13.39 3.83 -23.45
N ASN A 577 -12.40 3.03 -23.02
CA ASN A 577 -11.03 3.47 -22.78
C ASN A 577 -10.37 4.09 -24.03
N GLU A 578 -10.63 3.55 -25.21
CA GLU A 578 -10.06 4.11 -26.44
C GLU A 578 -10.61 5.50 -26.77
N LEU A 579 -11.89 5.74 -26.50
CA LEU A 579 -12.51 7.05 -26.67
C LEU A 579 -12.02 8.05 -25.62
N LEU A 580 -11.95 7.63 -24.33
CA LEU A 580 -11.45 8.48 -23.26
C LEU A 580 -10.00 8.94 -23.47
N LYS A 581 -9.13 8.08 -23.97
CA LYS A 581 -7.73 8.46 -24.28
C LYS A 581 -7.61 9.59 -25.27
N GLN A 582 -8.58 9.73 -26.19
CA GLN A 582 -8.60 10.78 -27.22
C GLN A 582 -9.28 12.06 -26.72
N SER A 583 -10.05 12.01 -25.62
CA SER A 583 -10.83 13.14 -25.14
C SER A 583 -10.03 14.16 -24.31
N ILE A 584 -8.86 13.78 -23.83
CA ILE A 584 -8.12 14.55 -22.83
C ILE A 584 -6.97 15.32 -23.48
N LYS A 585 -6.89 16.63 -23.23
CA LYS A 585 -5.80 17.52 -23.62
C LYS A 585 -5.05 17.99 -22.39
N SER A 586 -3.72 18.07 -22.47
CA SER A 586 -2.87 18.62 -21.42
C SER A 586 -2.44 20.06 -21.76
N GLU A 587 -2.44 20.94 -20.78
CA GLU A 587 -1.93 22.32 -20.87
C GLU A 587 -0.53 22.50 -20.29
N GLY A 588 0.13 21.41 -19.91
CA GLY A 588 1.47 21.43 -19.33
C GLY A 588 1.52 20.91 -17.90
N VAL A 589 2.69 21.00 -17.28
CA VAL A 589 2.96 20.54 -15.92
C VAL A 589 3.27 21.73 -15.02
N ILE A 590 2.68 21.76 -13.85
CA ILE A 590 2.85 22.81 -12.84
C ILE A 590 3.62 22.25 -11.65
N ASN A 591 4.74 22.92 -11.31
CA ASN A 591 5.43 22.65 -10.05
C ASN A 591 4.73 23.40 -8.92
N LEU A 592 4.17 22.68 -7.97
CA LEU A 592 3.43 23.28 -6.83
C LEU A 592 4.35 23.96 -5.81
N PHE A 593 5.67 23.84 -5.93
CA PHE A 593 6.65 24.42 -5.01
C PHE A 593 7.54 25.52 -5.62
N SER A 594 7.40 25.81 -6.93
CA SER A 594 8.08 26.99 -7.49
C SER A 594 7.30 28.25 -7.13
N ASP A 595 7.99 29.21 -6.54
CA ASP A 595 7.48 30.52 -6.12
C ASP A 595 6.26 31.03 -6.88
N VAL A 596 5.23 31.24 -6.08
CA VAL A 596 4.17 32.24 -6.25
C VAL A 596 4.07 32.85 -7.65
N GLN A 597 3.37 32.16 -8.53
CA GLN A 597 2.43 32.79 -9.45
C GLN A 597 1.46 31.72 -10.01
N GLU A 598 0.23 31.88 -9.59
CA GLU A 598 -1.04 31.45 -10.20
C GLU A 598 -1.08 30.12 -10.97
N LYS A 599 -1.35 29.00 -10.29
CA LYS A 599 -2.67 28.37 -10.16
C LYS A 599 -3.25 27.80 -11.43
N TYR A 600 -3.10 26.52 -11.62
CA TYR A 600 -4.20 25.71 -12.16
C TYR A 600 -4.17 24.35 -11.43
N SER A 601 -5.10 24.16 -10.50
CA SER A 601 -5.36 22.85 -9.89
C SER A 601 -6.41 22.14 -10.74
N LEU A 602 -6.58 20.84 -10.52
CA LEU A 602 -7.75 20.06 -11.01
C LEU A 602 -9.10 20.71 -10.62
N PHE A 603 -9.08 21.80 -9.85
CA PHE A 603 -10.18 22.67 -9.42
C PHE A 603 -10.15 24.03 -10.08
N ASP A 604 -9.51 24.18 -11.24
CA ASP A 604 -9.66 25.39 -12.02
C ASP A 604 -11.14 25.61 -12.35
N SER A 605 -11.62 26.82 -12.07
CA SER A 605 -13.00 27.22 -12.34
C SER A 605 -13.40 27.05 -13.81
N ALA A 606 -12.44 27.20 -14.73
CA ALA A 606 -12.64 26.96 -16.16
C ALA A 606 -12.86 25.44 -16.44
N PHE A 607 -12.05 24.59 -15.85
CA PHE A 607 -12.18 23.14 -15.99
C PHE A 607 -13.48 22.60 -15.37
N LEU A 608 -13.87 23.14 -14.20
CA LEU A 608 -15.16 22.79 -13.57
C LEU A 608 -16.34 23.28 -14.40
N ALA A 609 -16.24 24.49 -15.00
CA ALA A 609 -17.26 25.01 -15.89
C ALA A 609 -17.37 24.20 -17.19
N ASP A 610 -16.28 23.68 -17.71
CA ASP A 610 -16.28 22.80 -18.88
C ASP A 610 -16.97 21.46 -18.54
N ILE A 611 -16.69 20.87 -17.37
CA ILE A 611 -17.43 19.67 -16.91
C ILE A 611 -18.93 19.96 -16.76
N ALA A 612 -19.29 21.12 -16.22
CA ALA A 612 -20.71 21.52 -16.07
C ALA A 612 -21.47 21.61 -17.41
N ARG A 613 -20.77 22.09 -18.46
CA ARG A 613 -21.33 22.26 -19.80
C ARG A 613 -21.38 21.00 -20.61
N MET A 614 -20.75 19.89 -20.11
CA MET A 614 -20.79 18.60 -20.77
C MET A 614 -22.24 18.18 -21.03
N LYS A 615 -22.50 17.70 -22.25
CA LYS A 615 -23.79 17.11 -22.60
C LYS A 615 -23.97 15.76 -21.92
N GLU A 616 -22.88 15.11 -21.64
CA GLU A 616 -22.72 13.76 -21.06
C GLU A 616 -22.85 13.83 -19.53
N LYS A 617 -24.07 13.98 -19.04
CA LYS A 617 -24.36 14.28 -17.63
C LYS A 617 -23.88 13.18 -16.67
N ASN A 618 -23.97 11.91 -17.06
CA ASN A 618 -23.51 10.79 -16.22
C ASN A 618 -22.00 10.80 -16.00
N LEU A 619 -21.24 11.09 -17.06
CA LEU A 619 -19.79 11.22 -16.98
C LEU A 619 -19.38 12.44 -16.14
N ALA A 620 -20.06 13.57 -16.32
CA ALA A 620 -19.84 14.78 -15.53
C ALA A 620 -20.05 14.54 -14.03
N VAL A 621 -21.11 13.81 -13.63
CA VAL A 621 -21.37 13.46 -12.23
C VAL A 621 -20.22 12.65 -11.63
N GLU A 622 -19.78 11.58 -12.30
CA GLU A 622 -18.72 10.73 -11.78
C GLU A 622 -17.35 11.44 -11.75
N MET A 623 -17.06 12.29 -12.71
CA MET A 623 -15.84 13.12 -12.71
C MET A 623 -15.85 14.12 -11.54
N LEU A 624 -16.91 14.88 -11.34
CA LEU A 624 -17.03 15.84 -10.23
C LEU A 624 -16.96 15.14 -8.88
N LYS A 625 -17.72 14.06 -8.71
CA LYS A 625 -17.70 13.25 -7.48
C LYS A 625 -16.28 12.81 -7.13
N LYS A 626 -15.51 12.31 -8.10
CA LYS A 626 -14.15 11.83 -7.88
C LYS A 626 -13.19 12.95 -7.52
N LEU A 627 -13.24 14.07 -8.23
CA LEU A 627 -12.43 15.27 -7.96
C LEU A 627 -12.69 15.80 -6.55
N LEU A 628 -13.98 15.91 -6.17
CA LEU A 628 -14.38 16.38 -4.85
C LEU A 628 -13.96 15.42 -3.74
N ALA A 629 -14.10 14.10 -3.96
CA ALA A 629 -13.66 13.09 -2.98
C ALA A 629 -12.14 13.13 -2.75
N GLU A 630 -11.36 13.44 -3.79
CA GLU A 630 -9.91 13.59 -3.69
C GLU A 630 -9.52 14.82 -2.87
N GLN A 631 -10.21 15.94 -3.06
CA GLN A 631 -10.01 17.16 -2.25
C GLN A 631 -10.48 17.01 -0.80
N VAL A 632 -11.58 16.34 -0.55
CA VAL A 632 -12.01 15.97 0.81
C VAL A 632 -10.90 15.16 1.49
N ARG A 633 -10.23 14.28 0.74
CA ARG A 633 -9.09 13.51 1.24
C ARG A 633 -7.89 14.40 1.60
N VAL A 634 -7.62 15.48 0.85
CA VAL A 634 -6.59 16.46 1.21
C VAL A 634 -6.96 17.15 2.52
N TYR A 635 -8.21 17.62 2.66
CA TYR A 635 -8.66 18.23 3.91
C TYR A 635 -8.62 17.26 5.09
N SER A 636 -8.85 15.96 4.87
CA SER A 636 -8.75 14.96 5.95
C SER A 636 -7.35 14.83 6.55
N GLY A 637 -6.33 15.34 5.87
CA GLY A 637 -4.95 15.43 6.37
C GLY A 637 -4.53 16.80 6.89
N THR A 638 -5.32 17.87 6.65
CA THR A 638 -4.89 19.23 6.93
C THR A 638 -5.85 20.03 7.82
N ASN A 639 -7.16 19.78 7.72
CA ASN A 639 -8.18 20.57 8.41
C ASN A 639 -9.41 19.71 8.76
N VAL A 640 -9.57 19.39 10.04
CA VAL A 640 -10.65 18.54 10.56
C VAL A 640 -12.02 19.10 10.21
N VAL A 641 -12.23 20.42 10.40
CA VAL A 641 -13.54 21.05 10.23
C VAL A 641 -13.97 21.04 8.76
N LYS A 642 -13.07 21.44 7.86
CA LYS A 642 -13.34 21.44 6.41
C LYS A 642 -13.54 20.01 5.89
N SER A 643 -12.77 19.03 6.40
CA SER A 643 -12.93 17.63 6.06
C SER A 643 -14.31 17.09 6.43
N GLU A 644 -14.76 17.33 7.67
CA GLU A 644 -16.11 16.92 8.12
C GLU A 644 -17.22 17.57 7.30
N LYS A 645 -17.13 18.90 7.09
CA LYS A 645 -18.12 19.68 6.32
C LYS A 645 -18.26 19.14 4.90
N PHE A 646 -17.16 19.07 4.16
CA PHE A 646 -17.21 18.73 2.74
C PHE A 646 -17.45 17.23 2.51
N SER A 647 -16.99 16.36 3.40
CA SER A 647 -17.33 14.92 3.36
C SER A 647 -18.83 14.70 3.52
N LYS A 648 -19.47 15.44 4.45
CA LYS A 648 -20.91 15.36 4.66
C LYS A 648 -21.68 15.88 3.45
N LEU A 649 -21.34 17.07 2.94
CA LEU A 649 -22.01 17.65 1.77
C LEU A 649 -21.94 16.74 0.54
N LEU A 650 -20.76 16.20 0.24
CA LEU A 650 -20.58 15.26 -0.88
C LEU A 650 -21.40 13.99 -0.70
N LYS A 651 -21.41 13.45 0.52
CA LYS A 651 -22.20 12.24 0.83
C LYS A 651 -23.69 12.48 0.71
N ASP A 652 -24.18 13.62 1.18
CA ASP A 652 -25.60 13.97 1.16
C ASP A 652 -26.08 14.19 -0.28
N ALA A 653 -25.32 14.93 -1.11
CA ALA A 653 -25.60 15.13 -2.54
C ALA A 653 -25.66 13.78 -3.29
N MET A 654 -24.68 12.91 -3.08
CA MET A 654 -24.64 11.59 -3.74
C MET A 654 -25.74 10.66 -3.25
N ASN A 655 -26.09 10.68 -1.98
CA ASN A 655 -27.22 9.90 -1.46
C ASN A 655 -28.56 10.37 -2.07
N SER A 656 -28.78 11.67 -2.19
CA SER A 656 -29.96 12.23 -2.84
C SER A 656 -30.06 11.80 -4.31
N TYR A 657 -28.95 11.77 -5.01
CA TYR A 657 -28.88 11.31 -6.39
C TYR A 657 -29.13 9.81 -6.53
N ILE A 658 -28.45 8.97 -5.74
CA ILE A 658 -28.59 7.50 -5.79
C ILE A 658 -30.01 7.06 -5.43
N ASN A 659 -30.67 7.79 -4.52
CA ASN A 659 -32.06 7.51 -4.13
C ASN A 659 -33.11 8.11 -5.09
N GLY A 660 -32.70 8.70 -6.23
CA GLY A 660 -33.58 9.27 -7.23
C GLY A 660 -34.31 10.53 -6.77
N MET A 661 -33.84 11.21 -5.73
CA MET A 661 -34.46 12.43 -5.20
C MET A 661 -34.13 13.68 -6.03
N ILE A 662 -33.00 13.64 -6.74
CA ILE A 662 -32.51 14.72 -7.62
C ILE A 662 -32.04 14.14 -8.97
N THR A 663 -32.14 14.97 -10.01
CA THR A 663 -31.71 14.60 -11.37
C THR A 663 -30.22 14.75 -11.57
N ASN A 664 -29.68 14.21 -12.69
CA ASN A 664 -28.29 14.38 -13.09
C ASN A 664 -27.87 15.85 -13.14
N GLU A 665 -28.72 16.74 -13.62
CA GLU A 665 -28.45 18.18 -13.70
C GLU A 665 -28.37 18.80 -12.31
N GLN A 666 -29.32 18.46 -11.44
CA GLN A 666 -29.36 18.98 -10.07
C GLN A 666 -28.15 18.49 -9.23
N VAL A 667 -27.74 17.24 -9.36
CA VAL A 667 -26.54 16.77 -8.64
C VAL A 667 -25.28 17.42 -9.17
N ILE A 668 -25.17 17.70 -10.48
CA ILE A 668 -24.03 18.43 -11.05
C ILE A 668 -23.96 19.85 -10.45
N GLU A 669 -25.08 20.56 -10.36
CA GLU A 669 -25.17 21.90 -9.74
C GLU A 669 -24.74 21.85 -8.25
N GLU A 670 -25.20 20.85 -7.49
CA GLU A 670 -24.78 20.67 -6.09
C GLU A 670 -23.28 20.35 -5.97
N LEU A 671 -22.74 19.48 -6.82
CA LEU A 671 -21.32 19.13 -6.81
C LEU A 671 -20.44 20.30 -7.21
N LEU A 672 -20.87 21.13 -8.17
CA LEU A 672 -20.17 22.36 -8.56
C LEU A 672 -20.18 23.38 -7.44
N LYS A 673 -21.29 23.56 -6.74
CA LYS A 673 -21.37 24.43 -5.57
C LYS A 673 -20.44 23.96 -4.47
N ILE A 674 -20.33 22.66 -4.22
CA ILE A 674 -19.34 22.12 -3.28
C ILE A 674 -17.91 22.43 -3.75
N ALA A 675 -17.62 22.32 -5.05
CA ALA A 675 -16.31 22.66 -5.61
C ALA A 675 -15.98 24.14 -5.46
N GLU A 676 -16.94 25.03 -5.72
CA GLU A 676 -16.77 26.48 -5.51
C GLU A 676 -16.53 26.83 -4.05
N ASP A 677 -17.32 26.22 -3.13
CA ASP A 677 -17.14 26.40 -1.68
C ASP A 677 -15.76 25.91 -1.23
N MET A 678 -15.26 24.80 -1.78
CA MET A 678 -13.90 24.31 -1.51
C MET A 678 -12.83 25.26 -2.03
N ALA A 679 -12.99 25.78 -3.26
CA ALA A 679 -12.06 26.76 -3.85
C ALA A 679 -12.04 28.07 -3.06
N GLN A 680 -13.20 28.53 -2.60
CA GLN A 680 -13.32 29.72 -1.75
C GLN A 680 -12.67 29.48 -0.38
N ALA A 681 -12.92 28.34 0.24
CA ALA A 681 -12.33 27.97 1.52
C ALA A 681 -10.80 27.85 1.46
N GLN A 682 -10.24 27.51 0.31
CA GLN A 682 -8.78 27.50 0.09
C GLN A 682 -8.20 28.91 0.03
N LYS A 683 -8.90 29.88 -0.55
CA LYS A 683 -8.48 31.29 -0.66
C LYS A 683 -8.73 32.10 0.62
N GLU A 684 -9.53 31.61 1.54
CA GLU A 684 -9.87 32.32 2.79
C GLU A 684 -8.64 32.59 3.68
N GLY A 685 -7.74 31.63 3.80
CA GLY A 685 -6.52 31.78 4.58
C GLY A 685 -5.61 32.92 4.08
N GLU A 686 -5.46 33.04 2.78
CA GLU A 686 -4.67 34.11 2.14
C GLU A 686 -5.27 35.51 2.41
N LYS A 687 -6.60 35.62 2.35
CA LYS A 687 -7.32 36.88 2.63
C LYS A 687 -7.20 37.32 4.09
N LEU A 688 -7.15 36.37 5.02
CA LEU A 688 -7.03 36.63 6.47
C LEU A 688 -5.58 36.76 6.92
N GLY A 689 -4.59 36.55 6.03
CA GLY A 689 -3.17 36.56 6.37
C GLY A 689 -2.78 35.46 7.34
N LEU A 690 -3.42 34.31 7.23
CA LEU A 690 -3.19 33.12 8.03
C LEU A 690 -2.50 32.03 7.19
N THR A 691 -1.53 31.36 7.81
CA THR A 691 -0.95 30.13 7.23
C THR A 691 -2.00 29.00 7.18
N THR A 692 -1.74 27.94 6.40
CA THR A 692 -2.64 26.77 6.31
C THR A 692 -2.93 26.14 7.70
N GLU A 693 -1.95 26.15 8.58
CA GLU A 693 -2.06 25.63 9.95
C GLU A 693 -2.90 26.56 10.84
N GLU A 694 -2.61 27.86 10.77
CA GLU A 694 -3.39 28.86 11.50
C GLU A 694 -4.84 28.86 11.03
N MET A 695 -5.09 28.71 9.71
CA MET A 695 -6.44 28.61 9.18
C MET A 695 -7.20 27.40 9.71
N ALA A 696 -6.54 26.25 9.90
CA ALA A 696 -7.17 25.06 10.46
C ALA A 696 -7.56 25.28 11.95
N PHE A 697 -6.76 25.99 12.73
CA PHE A 697 -7.12 26.37 14.10
C PHE A 697 -8.18 27.49 14.13
N TYR A 698 -8.16 28.42 13.18
CA TYR A 698 -9.21 29.40 13.02
C TYR A 698 -10.57 28.73 12.76
N ASP A 699 -10.62 27.78 11.84
CA ASP A 699 -11.82 27.00 11.55
C ASP A 699 -12.28 26.18 12.79
N ALA A 700 -11.35 25.63 13.54
CA ALA A 700 -11.67 24.90 14.79
C ALA A 700 -12.28 25.83 15.87
N LEU A 701 -11.78 27.05 15.97
CA LEU A 701 -12.30 28.04 16.91
C LEU A 701 -13.66 28.62 16.48
N THR A 702 -13.90 28.72 15.18
CA THR A 702 -15.13 29.30 14.61
C THR A 702 -16.18 28.26 14.25
N LYS A 703 -15.96 26.96 14.53
CA LYS A 703 -16.92 25.90 14.31
C LYS A 703 -18.27 26.12 15.02
N PRO A 704 -18.32 26.60 16.27
CA PRO A 704 -19.58 27.01 16.89
C PRO A 704 -20.08 28.32 16.26
N GLU A 705 -21.26 28.30 15.65
CA GLU A 705 -21.83 29.48 14.97
C GLU A 705 -21.96 30.71 15.88
N ALA A 706 -22.26 30.51 17.15
CA ALA A 706 -22.38 31.56 18.15
C ALA A 706 -21.09 32.42 18.33
N VAL A 707 -19.95 31.90 17.89
CA VAL A 707 -18.66 32.59 18.04
C VAL A 707 -18.43 33.63 16.95
N ARG A 708 -18.92 33.39 15.74
CA ARG A 708 -18.79 34.33 14.61
C ARG A 708 -19.56 35.63 14.82
N ASP A 709 -20.64 35.57 15.57
CA ASP A 709 -21.48 36.72 15.90
C ASP A 709 -20.92 37.53 17.10
N PHE A 710 -19.98 36.93 17.85
CA PHE A 710 -19.48 37.50 19.11
C PHE A 710 -18.15 38.25 18.95
N TYR A 711 -17.29 37.84 17.98
CA TYR A 711 -15.99 38.43 17.76
C TYR A 711 -15.86 39.11 16.40
N GLU A 712 -15.11 40.22 16.37
CA GLU A 712 -14.60 40.75 15.10
C GLU A 712 -13.50 39.84 14.54
N ASN A 713 -13.37 39.76 13.22
CA ASN A 713 -12.40 38.86 12.57
C ASN A 713 -10.96 39.10 13.04
N GLU A 714 -10.59 40.34 13.31
CA GLU A 714 -9.24 40.72 13.80
C GLU A 714 -8.92 40.08 15.16
N GLU A 715 -9.88 40.01 16.07
CA GLU A 715 -9.73 39.38 17.37
C GLU A 715 -9.56 37.87 17.24
N LEU A 716 -10.35 37.23 16.41
CA LEU A 716 -10.25 35.79 16.14
C LEU A 716 -8.91 35.41 15.49
N ILE A 717 -8.41 36.24 14.57
CA ILE A 717 -7.09 36.07 13.97
C ILE A 717 -5.99 36.15 15.05
N LYS A 718 -6.10 37.12 15.96
CA LYS A 718 -5.16 37.25 17.06
C LYS A 718 -5.17 36.05 17.99
N ILE A 719 -6.35 35.60 18.41
CA ILE A 719 -6.51 34.40 19.25
C ILE A 719 -5.92 33.17 18.55
N THR A 720 -6.17 33.02 17.24
CA THR A 720 -5.66 31.90 16.44
C THR A 720 -4.13 31.89 16.41
N LYS A 721 -3.48 33.02 16.15
CA LYS A 721 -2.01 33.12 16.13
C LYS A 721 -1.42 32.82 17.51
N GLU A 722 -1.98 33.40 18.57
CA GLU A 722 -1.55 33.14 19.95
C GLU A 722 -1.75 31.65 20.32
N LEU A 723 -2.86 31.03 19.88
CA LEU A 723 -3.14 29.61 20.07
C LEU A 723 -2.11 28.74 19.35
N THR A 724 -1.82 29.04 18.08
CA THR A 724 -0.85 28.31 17.28
C THR A 724 0.55 28.37 17.90
N ASP A 725 0.98 29.56 18.33
CA ASP A 725 2.26 29.73 19.03
C ASP A 725 2.30 29.03 20.39
N LEU A 726 1.20 29.07 21.15
CA LEU A 726 1.07 28.35 22.41
C LEU A 726 1.23 26.85 22.22
N LEU A 727 0.54 26.30 21.21
CA LEU A 727 0.58 24.87 20.89
C LEU A 727 1.97 24.47 20.37
N ARG A 728 2.62 25.27 19.53
CA ARG A 728 4.00 25.03 19.05
C ARG A 728 5.00 24.95 20.20
N ARG A 729 4.95 25.88 21.15
CA ARG A 729 5.90 25.96 22.29
C ARG A 729 5.69 24.84 23.32
N ASN A 730 4.47 24.31 23.46
CA ASN A 730 4.14 23.32 24.48
C ASN A 730 3.99 21.91 23.90
N LYS A 731 4.17 21.75 22.59
CA LYS A 731 4.12 20.47 21.90
C LYS A 731 5.40 19.68 22.24
N THR A 732 5.26 18.58 23.00
CA THR A 732 6.32 17.59 23.18
C THR A 732 6.11 16.43 22.20
N ILE A 733 7.18 15.75 21.83
CA ILE A 733 7.16 14.64 20.83
C ILE A 733 6.12 13.56 21.18
N ASP A 734 5.77 13.39 22.46
CA ASP A 734 4.88 12.33 22.96
C ASP A 734 3.55 12.84 23.57
N TRP A 735 3.19 14.11 23.37
CA TRP A 735 2.03 14.70 24.06
C TRP A 735 0.71 14.01 23.71
N GLN A 736 0.55 13.52 22.49
CA GLN A 736 -0.66 12.81 22.05
C GLN A 736 -0.86 11.47 22.76
N LYS A 737 0.21 10.84 23.19
CA LYS A 737 0.23 9.47 23.71
C LYS A 737 0.07 9.42 25.22
N LYS A 738 0.40 10.51 25.92
CA LYS A 738 0.29 10.62 27.38
C LYS A 738 -0.99 11.35 27.72
N GLU A 739 -1.90 10.68 28.40
CA GLU A 739 -3.20 11.23 28.80
C GLU A 739 -3.02 12.48 29.71
N THR A 740 -1.97 12.50 30.51
CA THR A 740 -1.57 13.66 31.34
C THR A 740 -1.11 14.84 30.45
N ALA A 741 -0.40 14.61 29.36
CA ALA A 741 0.04 15.66 28.43
C ALA A 741 -1.14 16.19 27.61
N ARG A 742 -2.04 15.31 27.13
CA ARG A 742 -3.30 15.71 26.47
C ARG A 742 -4.18 16.56 27.43
N ALA A 743 -4.32 16.16 28.67
CA ALA A 743 -5.02 16.93 29.68
C ALA A 743 -4.32 18.28 29.98
N GLY A 744 -3.00 18.32 29.90
CA GLY A 744 -2.19 19.53 29.98
C GLY A 744 -2.50 20.50 28.84
N MET A 745 -2.46 19.99 27.59
CA MET A 745 -2.79 20.78 26.39
C MET A 745 -4.22 21.31 26.42
N ARG A 746 -5.20 20.49 26.79
CA ARG A 746 -6.59 20.92 26.97
C ARG A 746 -6.71 22.07 28.00
N ARG A 747 -5.98 21.99 29.11
CA ARG A 747 -5.96 23.07 30.13
C ARG A 747 -5.34 24.35 29.58
N LEU A 748 -4.27 24.25 28.81
CA LEU A 748 -3.63 25.42 28.16
C LEU A 748 -4.57 26.08 27.14
N VAL A 749 -5.23 25.32 26.29
CA VAL A 749 -6.20 25.82 25.32
C VAL A 749 -7.38 26.49 26.06
N LYS A 750 -7.98 25.83 27.06
CA LYS A 750 -9.06 26.41 27.85
C LYS A 750 -8.65 27.70 28.58
N ARG A 751 -7.43 27.77 29.10
CA ARG A 751 -6.91 28.98 29.76
C ARG A 751 -6.78 30.14 28.79
N LEU A 752 -6.24 29.89 27.59
CA LEU A 752 -6.11 30.91 26.53
C LEU A 752 -7.49 31.43 26.12
N LEU A 753 -8.42 30.53 25.82
CA LEU A 753 -9.78 30.89 25.43
C LEU A 753 -10.50 31.71 26.49
N LYS A 754 -10.33 31.34 27.79
CA LYS A 754 -10.88 32.12 28.90
C LYS A 754 -10.25 33.51 29.01
N GLN A 755 -8.95 33.65 28.77
CA GLN A 755 -8.27 34.96 28.81
C GLN A 755 -8.83 35.93 27.75
N HIS A 756 -9.22 35.37 26.58
CA HIS A 756 -9.88 36.12 25.52
C HIS A 756 -11.42 36.16 25.62
N LYS A 757 -12.00 35.78 26.77
CA LYS A 757 -13.45 35.79 27.01
C LYS A 757 -14.26 34.96 26.01
N TYR A 758 -13.68 33.88 25.52
CA TYR A 758 -14.37 32.98 24.55
C TYR A 758 -15.70 32.46 25.15
N PRO A 759 -16.80 32.43 24.35
CA PRO A 759 -18.15 32.07 24.84
C PRO A 759 -18.17 30.69 25.52
N PRO A 760 -18.74 30.57 26.71
CA PRO A 760 -18.78 29.28 27.44
C PRO A 760 -19.52 28.18 26.69
N GLU A 761 -20.56 28.54 25.93
CA GLU A 761 -21.43 27.61 25.22
C GLU A 761 -20.72 26.85 24.08
N GLY A 762 -19.70 27.45 23.46
CA GLY A 762 -18.88 26.81 22.41
C GLY A 762 -17.52 26.30 22.88
N MET A 763 -17.15 26.55 24.12
CA MET A 763 -15.76 26.32 24.60
C MET A 763 -15.32 24.85 24.56
N GLU A 764 -16.18 23.93 25.00
CA GLU A 764 -15.82 22.49 25.05
C GLU A 764 -15.69 21.90 23.64
N ASP A 765 -16.56 22.30 22.72
CA ASP A 765 -16.50 21.86 21.32
C ASP A 765 -15.28 22.45 20.61
N ALA A 766 -14.99 23.73 20.81
CA ALA A 766 -13.77 24.38 20.31
C ALA A 766 -12.51 23.71 20.86
N VAL A 767 -12.41 23.48 22.17
CA VAL A 767 -11.26 22.79 22.77
C VAL A 767 -11.09 21.38 22.20
N THR A 768 -12.17 20.64 22.05
CA THR A 768 -12.12 19.28 21.50
C THR A 768 -11.67 19.28 20.05
N THR A 769 -12.19 20.20 19.23
CA THR A 769 -11.84 20.35 17.83
C THR A 769 -10.40 20.87 17.67
N VAL A 770 -9.95 21.81 18.48
CA VAL A 770 -8.57 22.29 18.49
C VAL A 770 -7.59 21.18 18.86
N ILE A 771 -7.90 20.35 19.84
CA ILE A 771 -7.05 19.21 20.21
C ILE A 771 -6.99 18.19 19.07
N ALA A 772 -8.11 17.84 18.45
CA ALA A 772 -8.15 16.95 17.30
C ALA A 772 -7.35 17.52 16.11
N GLN A 773 -7.46 18.84 15.85
CA GLN A 773 -6.66 19.54 14.85
C GLN A 773 -5.16 19.54 15.20
N CYS A 774 -4.82 19.74 16.48
CA CYS A 774 -3.44 19.70 16.94
C CYS A 774 -2.84 18.30 16.84
N GLU A 775 -3.62 17.24 17.09
CA GLU A 775 -3.22 15.85 16.88
C GLU A 775 -2.92 15.62 15.39
N MET A 776 -3.83 16.02 14.51
CA MET A 776 -3.65 15.95 13.06
C MET A 776 -2.44 16.76 12.58
N TRP A 777 -2.24 17.95 13.13
CA TRP A 777 -1.10 18.79 12.79
C TRP A 777 0.22 18.21 13.31
N THR A 778 0.23 17.64 14.53
CA THR A 778 1.43 16.97 15.05
C THR A 778 1.82 15.79 14.17
N ASP A 779 0.83 15.06 13.68
CA ASP A 779 1.03 13.98 12.74
C ASP A 779 1.58 14.47 11.38
N ASN A 780 1.34 15.75 11.02
CA ASN A 780 1.74 16.34 9.74
C ASN A 780 3.05 17.15 9.81
N THR A 781 3.40 17.78 10.97
CA THR A 781 4.61 18.61 11.11
C THR A 781 5.90 17.82 11.26
N ALA A 782 5.85 16.50 11.39
CA ALA A 782 7.04 15.66 11.24
C ALA A 782 7.75 15.84 9.87
N PHE A 783 7.11 16.54 8.93
CA PHE A 783 7.65 16.87 7.61
C PHE A 783 8.34 18.24 7.54
N ASP A 784 7.94 19.24 8.35
CA ASP A 784 8.52 20.59 8.30
C ASP A 784 9.80 20.72 9.13
N GLU A 785 10.03 19.83 10.09
CA GLU A 785 11.29 19.78 10.86
C GLU A 785 12.42 19.00 10.14
N LEU A 786 12.15 18.49 8.94
CA LEU A 786 13.12 17.81 8.05
C LEU A 786 13.68 18.74 6.94
N LYS A 787 13.42 20.06 7.04
CA LYS A 787 14.04 21.07 6.16
C LYS A 787 15.39 21.52 6.75
#